data_8a2ec4007cd2074cc0d0c3f2d06ee67a
#
_entry.id   8a2ec4007cd2074cc0d0c3f2d06ee67a
#
_cell.length_a   1.000
_cell.length_b   1.000
_cell.length_c   1.000
_cell.angle_alpha   90.00
_cell.angle_beta   90.00
_cell.angle_gamma   90.00
#
_symmetry.space_group_name_H-M   'P 1'
#
loop_
_entity.id
_entity.type
_entity.pdbx_description
1 polymer ?
#
loop_
_entity_poly.entity_id
_entity_poly.type
_entity_poly.pdbx_seq_one_letter_code
_entity_poly.pdbx_strand_id
1 'polypeptide(L)'
;MSLNKETSYFIHPLLRKNKLKFREYQNKIANSAMTKNTLVILPTALGKTIISLLVCINTLYNNRDKRILILAPTRPLVNQHRDSFVSSIKLFDDQVAMITGKISPRSRTIVWNKESIRLVFSTPELVKNDIIERRLSLKHFTLIVFDEAHRAVKDYAYTFIAKQYLQHCSCPVILGLTASPGSEINKIQEICNNLFIERLDYKTEEDADVRRYINRIDLKWRWFDLPSEYQYIRSILKTMLDEKLNWLVTRKMIKKDSRWIFKRDLISLGEQLGQNLKGILGDERRPLYLALMQQSSALSLMYCIELMESQGFYSLETFLNRKQLEESKSPRMLLKDHGMNEVRRLIEQLEIEHPKIGYLIKILKERFDSQFNLNRNSNLTDSDLEKKSRVIVFTQYRDTVQHLVELLNKYKIKASRFVGQSNRQGVPGMKQEEQKIILENFKKGDFNVLVATSIAEEGLDIPEVDLVVFYEPIPSEIRHIQRRGRTGRKNIGSVLILATNDTIDQRYLDVSRRKIQKMNSILSSISTNLKLNPVHRDPLKKNPMTRCETDYLDSFFDKIHRGPEIKSQSSNNKKVLHNRISHSKDDHAIVHFKRQVEQTARKIYSLVSIKGNKGLKSETIENVLGVDDSLVSAALKMLEKMGKIKMIGNNVIFSETRAKIRGQLFYIEIEKVVTGIAIVLVNGKWRANLHRYDYDGPRDLIRKGREFKVIGELYDENDNLNIRVEQVL
;
A
#
# COMPACT_ATOMS: atom_id res chain seq x y z
N MET A 1 10.48 -1.12 -34.81
CA MET A 1 11.76 -1.32 -34.07
C MET A 1 11.49 -1.12 -32.59
N SER A 2 11.40 -2.21 -31.83
CA SER A 2 11.14 -2.20 -30.39
C SER A 2 12.45 -1.88 -29.64
N LEU A 3 12.53 -0.69 -29.07
CA LEU A 3 13.57 -0.31 -28.14
C LEU A 3 13.46 -1.21 -26.89
N ASN A 4 14.40 -2.14 -26.73
CA ASN A 4 14.65 -2.85 -25.49
C ASN A 4 14.99 -1.81 -24.40
N LYS A 5 14.03 -1.32 -23.66
CA LYS A 5 14.27 -0.55 -22.44
C LYS A 5 14.84 -1.49 -21.40
N GLU A 6 16.14 -1.47 -21.18
CA GLU A 6 16.76 -2.09 -20.02
C GLU A 6 16.04 -1.61 -18.77
N THR A 7 15.40 -2.54 -18.07
CA THR A 7 14.71 -2.25 -16.82
C THR A 7 15.73 -1.96 -15.74
N SER A 8 15.93 -0.70 -15.40
CA SER A 8 16.78 -0.32 -14.27
C SER A 8 16.13 -0.68 -12.93
N TYR A 9 16.95 -1.00 -11.93
CA TYR A 9 16.53 -1.36 -10.59
C TYR A 9 17.02 -0.34 -9.57
N PHE A 10 16.34 -0.25 -8.42
CA PHE A 10 16.86 0.49 -7.28
C PHE A 10 18.10 -0.21 -6.72
N ILE A 11 19.14 0.58 -6.43
CA ILE A 11 20.38 0.12 -5.79
C ILE A 11 20.49 0.79 -4.42
N HIS A 12 20.60 -0.07 -3.39
CA HIS A 12 20.84 0.37 -2.01
C HIS A 12 21.53 -0.77 -1.22
N PRO A 13 22.45 -0.47 -0.29
CA PRO A 13 23.16 -1.49 0.48
C PRO A 13 22.26 -2.48 1.21
N LEU A 14 21.17 -2.00 1.77
CA LEU A 14 20.18 -2.81 2.49
C LEU A 14 19.11 -3.41 1.59
N LEU A 15 19.18 -3.23 0.27
CA LEU A 15 18.21 -3.77 -0.68
C LEU A 15 18.79 -5.00 -1.39
N ARG A 16 17.99 -6.06 -1.53
CA ARG A 16 18.35 -7.23 -2.35
C ARG A 16 18.43 -6.84 -3.82
N LYS A 17 19.45 -7.33 -4.53
CA LYS A 17 19.69 -6.99 -5.95
C LYS A 17 18.49 -7.38 -6.83
N ASN A 18 18.23 -6.56 -7.84
CA ASN A 18 17.21 -6.80 -8.88
C ASN A 18 15.78 -7.06 -8.33
N LYS A 19 15.49 -6.60 -7.12
CA LYS A 19 14.20 -6.86 -6.48
C LYS A 19 13.16 -5.80 -6.79
N LEU A 20 13.56 -4.53 -6.83
CA LEU A 20 12.65 -3.40 -7.05
C LEU A 20 13.02 -2.67 -8.34
N LYS A 21 12.08 -2.66 -9.29
CA LYS A 21 12.23 -1.86 -10.52
C LYS A 21 12.23 -0.38 -10.19
N PHE A 22 13.16 0.36 -10.78
CA PHE A 22 13.28 1.79 -10.57
C PHE A 22 12.08 2.53 -11.18
N ARG A 23 11.51 3.44 -10.39
CA ARG A 23 10.50 4.40 -10.85
C ARG A 23 10.85 5.78 -10.30
N GLU A 24 11.07 6.72 -11.18
CA GLU A 24 11.57 8.06 -10.87
C GLU A 24 10.69 8.78 -9.81
N TYR A 25 9.36 8.75 -9.98
CA TYR A 25 8.46 9.39 -9.04
C TYR A 25 8.54 8.78 -7.62
N GLN A 26 8.76 7.45 -7.50
CA GLN A 26 8.94 6.79 -6.20
C GLN A 26 10.22 7.26 -5.52
N ASN A 27 11.30 7.38 -6.29
CA ASN A 27 12.57 7.89 -5.78
C ASN A 27 12.46 9.36 -5.33
N LYS A 28 11.84 10.22 -6.13
CA LYS A 28 11.61 11.62 -5.77
C LYS A 28 10.81 11.77 -4.48
N ILE A 29 9.71 11.04 -4.34
CA ILE A 29 8.86 11.06 -3.14
C ILE A 29 9.61 10.49 -1.94
N ALA A 30 10.31 9.35 -2.09
CA ALA A 30 11.08 8.77 -1.00
C ALA A 30 12.17 9.70 -0.48
N ASN A 31 12.92 10.36 -1.37
CA ASN A 31 13.95 11.30 -0.99
C ASN A 31 13.39 12.57 -0.31
N SER A 32 12.23 13.05 -0.74
CA SER A 32 11.56 14.20 -0.12
C SER A 32 11.03 13.90 1.27
N ALA A 33 10.62 12.66 1.54
CA ALA A 33 10.07 12.22 2.81
C ALA A 33 11.11 11.86 3.89
N MET A 34 12.41 11.99 3.59
CA MET A 34 13.47 11.61 4.53
C MET A 34 13.60 12.50 5.76
N THR A 35 13.24 13.76 5.66
CA THR A 35 13.55 14.78 6.70
C THR A 35 12.34 15.53 7.22
N LYS A 36 11.18 15.36 6.58
CA LYS A 36 9.95 16.06 6.94
C LYS A 36 8.80 15.08 7.11
N ASN A 37 7.90 15.38 8.03
CA ASN A 37 6.67 14.63 8.15
C ASN A 37 5.86 14.79 6.87
N THR A 38 5.74 13.70 6.10
CA THR A 38 5.20 13.74 4.75
C THR A 38 3.95 12.87 4.65
N LEU A 39 2.89 13.44 4.08
CA LEU A 39 1.71 12.67 3.65
C LEU A 39 1.81 12.40 2.16
N VAL A 40 1.87 11.12 1.82
CA VAL A 40 1.93 10.65 0.43
C VAL A 40 0.55 10.16 0.00
N ILE A 41 0.00 10.81 -1.02
CA ILE A 41 -1.29 10.46 -1.61
C ILE A 41 -1.03 9.88 -3.00
N LEU A 42 -1.25 8.57 -3.14
CA LEU A 42 -1.02 7.84 -4.39
C LEU A 42 -2.15 6.87 -4.66
N PRO A 43 -2.65 6.80 -5.90
CA PRO A 43 -3.58 5.74 -6.32
C PRO A 43 -3.10 4.34 -5.92
N THR A 44 -4.03 3.40 -5.83
CA THR A 44 -3.70 2.00 -5.61
C THR A 44 -2.80 1.48 -6.74
N ALA A 45 -1.97 0.46 -6.46
CA ALA A 45 -1.01 -0.15 -7.40
C ALA A 45 0.20 0.71 -7.81
N LEU A 46 0.31 1.98 -7.41
CA LEU A 46 1.49 2.81 -7.68
C LEU A 46 2.64 2.63 -6.68
N GLY A 47 2.53 1.66 -5.78
CA GLY A 47 3.63 1.22 -4.93
C GLY A 47 3.90 2.09 -3.70
N LYS A 48 2.84 2.50 -2.98
CA LYS A 48 2.97 3.13 -1.65
C LYS A 48 3.90 2.35 -0.72
N THR A 49 3.76 1.03 -0.69
CA THR A 49 4.63 0.12 0.09
C THR A 49 6.10 0.21 -0.35
N ILE A 50 6.37 0.41 -1.64
CA ILE A 50 7.74 0.57 -2.15
C ILE A 50 8.34 1.90 -1.68
N ILE A 51 7.56 2.98 -1.69
CA ILE A 51 8.00 4.29 -1.17
C ILE A 51 8.33 4.17 0.32
N SER A 52 7.46 3.56 1.13
CA SER A 52 7.75 3.35 2.54
C SER A 52 9.01 2.50 2.76
N LEU A 53 9.20 1.46 1.94
CA LEU A 53 10.39 0.62 1.99
C LEU A 53 11.65 1.44 1.66
N LEU A 54 11.64 2.28 0.63
CA LEU A 54 12.75 3.14 0.25
C LEU A 54 13.09 4.14 1.36
N VAL A 55 12.11 4.78 1.98
CA VAL A 55 12.31 5.68 3.14
C VAL A 55 12.89 4.90 4.31
N CYS A 56 12.34 3.71 4.62
CA CYS A 56 12.81 2.89 5.73
C CYS A 56 14.27 2.43 5.56
N ILE A 57 14.66 1.93 4.37
CA ILE A 57 16.05 1.47 4.15
C ILE A 57 17.06 2.62 4.24
N ASN A 58 16.72 3.80 3.69
CA ASN A 58 17.55 4.98 3.82
C ASN A 58 17.68 5.42 5.30
N THR A 59 16.57 5.40 6.03
CA THR A 59 16.56 5.76 7.45
C THR A 59 17.36 4.77 8.30
N LEU A 60 17.22 3.46 8.07
CA LEU A 60 17.98 2.42 8.77
C LEU A 60 19.47 2.50 8.48
N TYR A 61 19.83 2.84 7.24
CA TYR A 61 21.23 2.97 6.85
C TYR A 61 21.91 4.16 7.52
N ASN A 62 21.20 5.29 7.60
CA ASN A 62 21.71 6.51 8.21
C ASN A 62 21.69 6.50 9.76
N ASN A 63 20.87 5.64 10.36
CA ASN A 63 20.65 5.60 11.82
C ASN A 63 20.73 4.15 12.32
N ARG A 64 21.96 3.64 12.47
CA ARG A 64 22.22 2.22 12.78
C ARG A 64 21.65 1.74 14.11
N ASP A 65 21.54 2.63 15.12
CA ASP A 65 21.06 2.30 16.46
C ASP A 65 19.57 2.61 16.67
N LYS A 66 18.91 3.20 15.68
CA LYS A 66 17.51 3.59 15.79
C LYS A 66 16.57 2.56 15.17
N ARG A 67 15.30 2.66 15.53
CA ARG A 67 14.23 1.75 15.13
C ARG A 67 13.22 2.43 14.25
N ILE A 68 12.51 1.65 13.46
CA ILE A 68 11.38 2.09 12.65
C ILE A 68 10.14 1.32 13.06
N LEU A 69 9.01 2.03 13.16
CA LEU A 69 7.69 1.46 13.43
C LEU A 69 6.80 1.62 12.20
N ILE A 70 6.25 0.52 11.72
CA ILE A 70 5.30 0.50 10.61
C ILE A 70 3.95 0.06 11.15
N LEU A 71 2.95 0.93 10.98
CA LEU A 71 1.60 0.72 11.46
C LEU A 71 0.64 0.53 10.30
N ALA A 72 -0.16 -0.52 10.38
CA ALA A 72 -1.25 -0.77 9.46
C ALA A 72 -2.54 -1.13 10.22
N PRO A 73 -3.73 -0.73 9.70
CA PRO A 73 -4.99 -0.83 10.43
C PRO A 73 -5.39 -2.25 10.84
N THR A 74 -4.96 -3.26 10.08
CA THR A 74 -5.37 -4.65 10.30
C THR A 74 -4.18 -5.60 10.32
N ARG A 75 -4.30 -6.71 11.05
CA ARG A 75 -3.25 -7.75 11.10
C ARG A 75 -2.84 -8.30 9.74
N PRO A 76 -3.76 -8.59 8.81
CA PRO A 76 -3.37 -9.02 7.47
C PRO A 76 -2.50 -8.01 6.72
N LEU A 77 -2.81 -6.70 6.83
CA LEU A 77 -1.96 -5.64 6.25
C LEU A 77 -0.57 -5.60 6.91
N VAL A 78 -0.52 -5.73 8.24
CA VAL A 78 0.75 -5.81 8.98
C VAL A 78 1.60 -6.97 8.46
N ASN A 79 1.00 -8.15 8.27
CA ASN A 79 1.67 -9.33 7.68
C ASN A 79 2.16 -9.04 6.25
N GLN A 80 1.30 -8.48 5.40
CA GLN A 80 1.62 -8.16 4.02
C GLN A 80 2.81 -7.18 3.91
N HIS A 81 2.82 -6.13 4.76
CA HIS A 81 3.95 -5.20 4.83
C HIS A 81 5.23 -5.92 5.26
N ARG A 82 5.16 -6.70 6.36
CA ARG A 82 6.31 -7.46 6.83
C ARG A 82 6.88 -8.36 5.73
N ASP A 83 6.05 -9.15 5.07
CA ASP A 83 6.48 -10.11 4.05
C ASP A 83 7.07 -9.40 2.82
N SER A 84 6.47 -8.29 2.40
CA SER A 84 6.99 -7.43 1.33
C SER A 84 8.37 -6.85 1.68
N PHE A 85 8.55 -6.38 2.91
CA PHE A 85 9.82 -5.84 3.38
C PHE A 85 10.89 -6.93 3.51
N VAL A 86 10.61 -8.00 4.24
CA VAL A 86 11.55 -9.12 4.46
C VAL A 86 12.00 -9.72 3.14
N SER A 87 11.12 -9.84 2.14
CA SER A 87 11.50 -10.34 0.81
C SER A 87 12.40 -9.38 0.03
N SER A 88 12.46 -8.10 0.39
CA SER A 88 13.16 -7.05 -0.37
C SER A 88 14.42 -6.53 0.31
N ILE A 89 14.49 -6.57 1.64
CA ILE A 89 15.60 -6.02 2.42
C ILE A 89 16.54 -7.10 2.94
N LYS A 90 17.82 -6.69 3.14
CA LYS A 90 18.89 -7.50 3.72
C LYS A 90 18.94 -7.27 5.25
N LEU A 91 17.85 -7.61 5.95
CA LEU A 91 17.81 -7.66 7.41
C LEU A 91 17.69 -9.11 7.86
N PHE A 92 18.23 -9.40 9.04
CA PHE A 92 18.09 -10.72 9.65
C PHE A 92 16.76 -10.82 10.41
N ASP A 93 16.26 -12.03 10.59
CA ASP A 93 14.93 -12.27 11.19
C ASP A 93 14.83 -11.74 12.63
N ASP A 94 15.93 -11.72 13.40
CA ASP A 94 15.96 -11.18 14.76
C ASP A 94 15.97 -9.65 14.82
N GLN A 95 16.20 -8.98 13.69
CA GLN A 95 16.11 -7.51 13.55
C GLN A 95 14.71 -7.04 13.14
N VAL A 96 13.82 -7.97 12.78
CA VAL A 96 12.45 -7.68 12.35
C VAL A 96 11.47 -8.29 13.33
N ALA A 97 10.59 -7.48 13.88
CA ALA A 97 9.53 -7.94 14.75
C ALA A 97 8.15 -7.62 14.19
N MET A 98 7.23 -8.56 14.38
CA MET A 98 5.81 -8.32 14.18
C MET A 98 5.08 -8.50 15.50
N ILE A 99 4.50 -7.43 16.02
CA ILE A 99 3.85 -7.42 17.32
C ILE A 99 2.35 -7.26 17.11
N THR A 100 1.59 -8.31 17.44
CA THR A 100 0.13 -8.36 17.30
C THR A 100 -0.52 -8.82 18.59
N GLY A 101 -1.82 -8.64 18.74
CA GLY A 101 -2.58 -9.04 19.92
C GLY A 101 -2.59 -10.56 20.23
N LYS A 102 -1.95 -11.40 19.39
CA LYS A 102 -1.72 -12.82 19.70
C LYS A 102 -0.57 -13.02 20.71
N ILE A 103 0.30 -12.02 20.87
CA ILE A 103 1.44 -12.05 21.80
C ILE A 103 0.98 -11.52 23.15
N SER A 104 1.28 -12.24 24.23
CA SER A 104 0.92 -11.80 25.59
C SER A 104 1.59 -10.45 25.96
N PRO A 105 0.98 -9.64 26.85
CA PRO A 105 1.57 -8.37 27.28
C PRO A 105 3.00 -8.48 27.81
N ARG A 106 3.29 -9.51 28.62
CA ARG A 106 4.64 -9.79 29.15
C ARG A 106 5.65 -10.06 28.03
N SER A 107 5.29 -10.93 27.08
CA SER A 107 6.16 -11.23 25.95
C SER A 107 6.37 -10.00 25.04
N ARG A 108 5.36 -9.14 24.89
CA ARG A 108 5.50 -7.90 24.11
C ARG A 108 6.53 -6.95 24.74
N THR A 109 6.52 -6.81 26.08
CA THR A 109 7.51 -5.99 26.78
C THR A 109 8.94 -6.44 26.50
N ILE A 110 9.18 -7.76 26.45
CA ILE A 110 10.49 -8.31 26.10
C ILE A 110 10.87 -7.93 24.66
N VAL A 111 9.94 -8.10 23.73
CA VAL A 111 10.18 -7.77 22.31
C VAL A 111 10.40 -6.27 22.10
N TRP A 112 9.62 -5.40 22.78
CA TRP A 112 9.81 -3.95 22.71
C TRP A 112 11.18 -3.49 23.22
N ASN A 113 11.76 -4.16 24.19
CA ASN A 113 13.05 -3.81 24.79
C ASN A 113 14.24 -4.54 24.14
N LYS A 114 14.02 -5.43 23.17
CA LYS A 114 15.09 -6.17 22.53
C LYS A 114 15.89 -5.25 21.59
N GLU A 115 17.15 -4.96 21.91
CA GLU A 115 18.00 -4.01 21.18
C GLU A 115 18.30 -4.41 19.71
N SER A 116 18.36 -5.72 19.41
CA SER A 116 18.61 -6.17 18.05
C SER A 116 17.49 -5.83 17.07
N ILE A 117 16.28 -5.50 17.55
CA ILE A 117 15.14 -5.21 16.67
C ILE A 117 15.28 -3.80 16.11
N ARG A 118 15.26 -3.72 14.77
CA ARG A 118 15.40 -2.49 14.00
C ARG A 118 14.10 -2.07 13.32
N LEU A 119 13.29 -3.04 12.92
CA LEU A 119 12.07 -2.83 12.17
C LEU A 119 10.90 -3.53 12.85
N VAL A 120 9.88 -2.77 13.22
CA VAL A 120 8.70 -3.29 13.91
C VAL A 120 7.44 -3.04 13.11
N PHE A 121 6.64 -4.08 12.96
CA PHE A 121 5.32 -4.03 12.33
C PHE A 121 4.24 -4.28 13.37
N SER A 122 3.22 -3.42 13.44
CA SER A 122 2.16 -3.57 14.44
C SER A 122 0.82 -2.95 13.99
N THR A 123 -0.23 -3.26 14.75
CA THR A 123 -1.52 -2.58 14.63
C THR A 123 -1.60 -1.38 15.57
N PRO A 124 -2.30 -0.30 15.18
CA PRO A 124 -2.31 0.95 15.93
C PRO A 124 -2.89 0.82 17.35
N GLU A 125 -3.98 0.07 17.51
CA GLU A 125 -4.63 -0.09 18.82
C GLU A 125 -3.71 -0.81 19.83
N LEU A 126 -2.93 -1.79 19.37
CA LEU A 126 -1.97 -2.46 20.22
C LEU A 126 -0.86 -1.50 20.68
N VAL A 127 -0.31 -0.73 19.75
CA VAL A 127 0.75 0.25 20.05
C VAL A 127 0.23 1.32 21.02
N LYS A 128 -0.97 1.85 20.78
CA LYS A 128 -1.64 2.79 21.70
C LYS A 128 -1.73 2.22 23.12
N ASN A 129 -2.23 0.99 23.26
CA ASN A 129 -2.39 0.33 24.55
C ASN A 129 -1.02 0.10 25.24
N ASP A 130 0.00 -0.34 24.48
CA ASP A 130 1.33 -0.58 25.05
C ASP A 130 2.06 0.72 25.44
N ILE A 131 1.74 1.87 24.81
CA ILE A 131 2.21 3.19 25.24
C ILE A 131 1.50 3.60 26.55
N ILE A 132 0.18 3.50 26.60
CA ILE A 132 -0.63 3.85 27.79
C ILE A 132 -0.17 3.03 29.00
N GLU A 133 0.05 1.75 28.82
CA GLU A 133 0.50 0.83 29.86
C GLU A 133 2.03 0.88 30.10
N ARG A 134 2.74 1.86 29.54
CA ARG A 134 4.19 2.06 29.67
C ARG A 134 5.08 0.87 29.30
N ARG A 135 4.56 -0.05 28.44
CA ARG A 135 5.36 -1.15 27.89
C ARG A 135 6.24 -0.75 26.72
N LEU A 136 5.87 0.33 26.04
CA LEU A 136 6.56 0.85 24.85
C LEU A 136 6.94 2.31 25.05
N SER A 137 8.22 2.64 24.82
CA SER A 137 8.71 4.01 24.68
C SER A 137 9.06 4.31 23.22
N LEU A 138 8.57 5.43 22.70
CA LEU A 138 8.82 5.86 21.31
C LEU A 138 10.14 6.61 21.12
N LYS A 139 10.91 6.84 22.19
CA LYS A 139 12.17 7.62 22.19
C LYS A 139 13.23 7.08 21.21
N HIS A 140 13.25 5.76 20.99
CA HIS A 140 14.27 5.10 20.16
C HIS A 140 13.83 4.91 18.71
N PHE A 141 12.65 5.39 18.34
CA PHE A 141 12.17 5.32 16.97
C PHE A 141 12.52 6.61 16.21
N THR A 142 13.08 6.47 15.00
CA THR A 142 13.45 7.60 14.15
C THR A 142 12.49 7.82 13.00
N LEU A 143 11.61 6.85 12.73
CA LEU A 143 10.57 6.94 11.72
C LEU A 143 9.35 6.14 12.16
N ILE A 144 8.17 6.73 12.00
CA ILE A 144 6.90 5.99 12.08
C ILE A 144 6.18 6.11 10.75
N VAL A 145 5.80 4.96 10.17
CA VAL A 145 4.99 4.88 8.97
C VAL A 145 3.55 4.58 9.35
N PHE A 146 2.62 5.40 8.91
CA PHE A 146 1.18 5.22 9.07
C PHE A 146 0.57 4.84 7.71
N ASP A 147 0.29 3.56 7.51
CA ASP A 147 -0.45 3.13 6.32
C ASP A 147 -1.95 3.40 6.48
N GLU A 148 -2.64 3.66 5.38
CA GLU A 148 -4.02 4.15 5.34
C GLU A 148 -4.23 5.37 6.28
N ALA A 149 -3.35 6.37 6.10
CA ALA A 149 -3.26 7.58 6.92
C ALA A 149 -4.56 8.39 6.97
N HIS A 150 -5.50 8.21 6.02
CA HIS A 150 -6.82 8.83 6.04
C HIS A 150 -7.66 8.46 7.29
N ARG A 151 -7.23 7.44 8.05
CA ARG A 151 -7.83 7.05 9.34
C ARG A 151 -7.40 7.92 10.51
N ALA A 152 -6.41 8.79 10.34
CA ALA A 152 -5.91 9.68 11.40
C ALA A 152 -6.86 10.86 11.67
N VAL A 153 -8.11 10.53 12.00
CA VAL A 153 -9.17 11.49 12.32
C VAL A 153 -9.80 11.14 13.67
N LYS A 154 -10.32 12.12 14.36
CA LYS A 154 -10.97 11.97 15.69
C LYS A 154 -10.03 11.26 16.67
N ASP A 155 -10.55 10.29 17.43
CA ASP A 155 -9.82 9.53 18.47
C ASP A 155 -9.18 8.25 17.95
N TYR A 156 -8.97 8.11 16.63
CA TYR A 156 -8.29 6.93 16.11
C TYR A 156 -6.86 6.83 16.64
N ALA A 157 -6.39 5.62 16.91
CA ALA A 157 -5.11 5.37 17.58
C ALA A 157 -3.90 6.08 16.94
N TYR A 158 -3.92 6.34 15.63
CA TYR A 158 -2.87 7.09 14.94
C TYR A 158 -2.65 8.48 15.51
N THR A 159 -3.72 9.20 15.84
CA THR A 159 -3.66 10.55 16.41
C THR A 159 -2.91 10.56 17.75
N PHE A 160 -3.24 9.61 18.61
CA PHE A 160 -2.58 9.45 19.91
C PHE A 160 -1.09 9.10 19.74
N ILE A 161 -0.78 8.11 18.90
CA ILE A 161 0.60 7.64 18.68
C ILE A 161 1.47 8.75 18.09
N ALA A 162 0.98 9.49 17.09
CA ALA A 162 1.73 10.60 16.49
C ALA A 162 2.03 11.70 17.53
N LYS A 163 1.06 12.07 18.37
CA LYS A 163 1.24 13.04 19.46
C LYS A 163 2.31 12.57 20.47
N GLN A 164 2.23 11.33 20.93
CA GLN A 164 3.21 10.76 21.84
C GLN A 164 4.61 10.66 21.21
N TYR A 165 4.69 10.37 19.93
CA TYR A 165 5.95 10.30 19.21
C TYR A 165 6.66 11.64 19.13
N LEU A 166 5.94 12.71 18.78
CA LEU A 166 6.51 14.07 18.75
C LEU A 166 6.96 14.57 20.14
N GLN A 167 6.26 14.15 21.20
CA GLN A 167 6.61 14.57 22.56
C GLN A 167 7.87 13.89 23.11
N HIS A 168 8.18 12.66 22.65
CA HIS A 168 9.24 11.85 23.25
C HIS A 168 10.47 11.64 22.35
N CYS A 169 10.35 11.91 21.06
CA CYS A 169 11.44 11.74 20.10
C CYS A 169 12.07 13.10 19.75
N SER A 170 13.39 13.22 19.81
CA SER A 170 14.12 14.45 19.48
C SER A 170 14.10 14.78 17.99
N CYS A 171 14.11 13.75 17.13
CA CYS A 171 14.12 13.89 15.67
C CYS A 171 13.00 13.06 15.02
N PRO A 172 11.71 13.41 15.29
CA PRO A 172 10.60 12.62 14.79
C PRO A 172 10.40 12.81 13.29
N VAL A 173 10.28 11.69 12.56
CA VAL A 173 9.87 11.69 11.15
C VAL A 173 8.63 10.80 11.00
N ILE A 174 7.60 11.33 10.38
CA ILE A 174 6.34 10.64 10.10
C ILE A 174 6.14 10.51 8.60
N LEU A 175 5.83 9.30 8.15
CA LEU A 175 5.40 9.02 6.79
C LEU A 175 3.96 8.51 6.80
N GLY A 176 3.03 9.33 6.35
CA GLY A 176 1.64 8.93 6.12
C GLY A 176 1.43 8.47 4.68
N LEU A 177 0.77 7.34 4.49
CA LEU A 177 0.46 6.79 3.16
C LEU A 177 -1.05 6.62 3.00
N THR A 178 -1.62 7.07 1.90
CA THR A 178 -3.03 6.84 1.59
C THR A 178 -3.29 6.81 0.08
N ALA A 179 -4.33 6.10 -0.35
CA ALA A 179 -4.81 6.16 -1.73
C ALA A 179 -5.82 7.30 -1.93
N SER A 180 -6.56 7.65 -0.88
CA SER A 180 -7.55 8.71 -0.91
C SER A 180 -7.64 9.36 0.47
N PRO A 181 -7.36 10.65 0.59
CA PRO A 181 -7.47 11.38 1.86
C PRO A 181 -8.91 11.80 2.19
N GLY A 182 -9.85 11.61 1.25
CA GLY A 182 -11.22 12.06 1.33
C GLY A 182 -11.53 13.24 0.40
N SER A 183 -12.81 13.63 0.36
CA SER A 183 -13.35 14.68 -0.52
C SER A 183 -13.66 16.01 0.20
N GLU A 184 -13.18 16.16 1.44
CA GLU A 184 -13.40 17.35 2.28
C GLU A 184 -12.08 17.91 2.76
N ILE A 185 -11.82 19.19 2.45
CA ILE A 185 -10.55 19.84 2.82
C ILE A 185 -10.34 19.87 4.33
N ASN A 186 -11.41 20.05 5.12
CA ASN A 186 -11.33 20.05 6.58
C ASN A 186 -10.84 18.69 7.13
N LYS A 187 -11.25 17.57 6.53
CA LYS A 187 -10.77 16.24 6.93
C LYS A 187 -9.31 16.05 6.55
N ILE A 188 -8.89 16.55 5.38
CA ILE A 188 -7.49 16.49 4.97
C ILE A 188 -6.64 17.35 5.92
N GLN A 189 -7.11 18.55 6.28
CA GLN A 189 -6.44 19.38 7.27
C GLN A 189 -6.38 18.69 8.64
N GLU A 190 -7.44 18.01 9.06
CA GLU A 190 -7.48 17.24 10.31
C GLU A 190 -6.43 16.12 10.31
N ILE A 191 -6.31 15.37 9.21
CA ILE A 191 -5.26 14.34 9.04
C ILE A 191 -3.86 14.96 9.14
N CYS A 192 -3.64 16.09 8.44
CA CYS A 192 -2.36 16.79 8.47
C CYS A 192 -2.02 17.29 9.87
N ASN A 193 -2.99 17.84 10.60
CA ASN A 193 -2.79 18.31 11.97
C ASN A 193 -2.49 17.15 12.92
N ASN A 194 -3.25 16.05 12.84
CA ASN A 194 -3.13 14.90 13.71
C ASN A 194 -1.83 14.11 13.51
N LEU A 195 -1.28 14.11 12.29
CA LEU A 195 -0.02 13.48 11.95
C LEU A 195 1.14 14.49 11.86
N PHE A 196 0.91 15.75 12.21
CA PHE A 196 1.94 16.81 12.16
C PHE A 196 2.65 16.89 10.81
N ILE A 197 1.89 16.83 9.72
CA ILE A 197 2.41 16.82 8.36
C ILE A 197 2.97 18.19 8.00
N GLU A 198 4.18 18.21 7.46
CA GLU A 198 4.90 19.41 6.99
C GLU A 198 4.97 19.47 5.46
N ARG A 199 4.78 18.32 4.82
CA ARG A 199 4.85 18.19 3.37
C ARG A 199 3.78 17.25 2.87
N LEU A 200 3.24 17.59 1.71
CA LEU A 200 2.28 16.76 1.03
C LEU A 200 2.80 16.45 -0.38
N ASP A 201 2.99 15.17 -0.65
CA ASP A 201 3.37 14.66 -1.97
C ASP A 201 2.22 13.85 -2.53
N TYR A 202 1.67 14.30 -3.65
CA TYR A 202 0.56 13.61 -4.30
C TYR A 202 0.83 13.36 -5.77
N LYS A 203 0.25 12.28 -6.29
CA LYS A 203 0.24 11.94 -7.71
C LYS A 203 -1.13 11.42 -8.09
N THR A 204 -1.55 11.78 -9.28
CA THR A 204 -2.78 11.30 -9.90
C THR A 204 -2.48 10.27 -10.98
N GLU A 205 -3.52 9.61 -11.50
CA GLU A 205 -3.39 8.69 -12.63
C GLU A 205 -3.02 9.43 -13.94
N GLU A 206 -3.25 10.73 -14.00
CA GLU A 206 -3.04 11.58 -15.18
C GLU A 206 -1.64 12.16 -15.25
N ASP A 207 -0.88 12.14 -14.13
CA ASP A 207 0.49 12.69 -14.09
C ASP A 207 1.40 11.96 -15.09
N ALA A 208 2.14 12.71 -15.90
CA ALA A 208 2.95 12.20 -17.02
C ALA A 208 4.01 11.17 -16.58
N ASP A 209 4.61 11.36 -15.39
CA ASP A 209 5.62 10.47 -14.81
C ASP A 209 5.03 9.20 -14.20
N VAL A 210 3.72 9.16 -13.99
CA VAL A 210 2.97 8.04 -13.40
C VAL A 210 2.18 7.25 -14.44
N ARG A 211 1.56 7.93 -15.41
CA ARG A 211 0.65 7.35 -16.41
C ARG A 211 1.22 6.14 -17.14
N ARG A 212 2.53 6.11 -17.40
CA ARG A 212 3.23 4.98 -18.06
C ARG A 212 3.26 3.68 -17.22
N TYR A 213 2.97 3.77 -15.91
CA TYR A 213 2.98 2.63 -14.99
C TYR A 213 1.59 2.16 -14.59
N ILE A 214 0.55 2.81 -15.11
CA ILE A 214 -0.85 2.47 -14.84
C ILE A 214 -1.41 1.73 -16.03
N ASN A 215 -1.94 0.55 -15.77
CA ASN A 215 -2.71 -0.17 -16.77
C ASN A 215 -4.12 0.43 -16.86
N ARG A 216 -4.61 0.52 -18.08
CA ARG A 216 -5.98 1.00 -18.33
C ARG A 216 -6.99 0.12 -17.62
N ILE A 217 -7.92 0.73 -16.89
CA ILE A 217 -9.06 0.05 -16.30
C ILE A 217 -10.29 0.41 -17.12
N ASP A 218 -10.91 -0.61 -17.71
CA ASP A 218 -12.16 -0.47 -18.46
C ASP A 218 -13.32 -0.46 -17.45
N LEU A 219 -13.99 0.69 -17.30
CA LEU A 219 -15.09 0.88 -16.38
C LEU A 219 -16.41 0.86 -17.12
N LYS A 220 -17.21 -0.16 -16.89
CA LYS A 220 -18.54 -0.34 -17.50
C LYS A 220 -19.64 -0.18 -16.47
N TRP A 221 -20.73 0.43 -16.89
CA TRP A 221 -21.96 0.59 -16.12
C TRP A 221 -23.07 -0.20 -16.77
N ARG A 222 -23.86 -0.89 -15.96
CA ARG A 222 -25.07 -1.56 -16.44
C ARG A 222 -26.24 -1.15 -15.57
N TRP A 223 -27.24 -0.58 -16.23
CA TRP A 223 -28.47 -0.11 -15.64
C TRP A 223 -29.59 -1.12 -15.83
N PHE A 224 -30.44 -1.23 -14.83
CA PHE A 224 -31.58 -2.13 -14.80
C PHE A 224 -32.82 -1.38 -14.37
N ASP A 225 -33.96 -1.71 -14.95
CA ASP A 225 -35.26 -1.25 -14.48
C ASP A 225 -35.86 -2.29 -13.56
N LEU A 226 -36.57 -1.86 -12.51
CA LEU A 226 -37.28 -2.75 -11.63
C LEU A 226 -38.50 -3.33 -12.34
N PRO A 227 -38.75 -4.67 -12.26
CA PRO A 227 -39.99 -5.28 -12.74
C PRO A 227 -41.23 -4.68 -12.08
N SER A 228 -42.41 -4.85 -12.70
CA SER A 228 -43.70 -4.34 -12.22
C SER A 228 -44.00 -4.77 -10.78
N GLU A 229 -43.69 -5.99 -10.44
CA GLU A 229 -43.89 -6.60 -9.11
C GLU A 229 -43.06 -5.89 -8.04
N TYR A 230 -41.82 -5.56 -8.36
CA TYR A 230 -40.96 -4.75 -7.49
C TYR A 230 -41.50 -3.34 -7.30
N GLN A 231 -42.00 -2.73 -8.39
CA GLN A 231 -42.60 -1.39 -8.33
C GLN A 231 -43.87 -1.38 -7.47
N TYR A 232 -44.68 -2.43 -7.55
CA TYR A 232 -45.89 -2.55 -6.72
C TYR A 232 -45.55 -2.67 -5.23
N ILE A 233 -44.68 -3.60 -4.86
CA ILE A 233 -44.23 -3.76 -3.47
C ILE A 233 -43.58 -2.45 -2.96
N ARG A 234 -42.79 -1.78 -3.81
CA ARG A 234 -42.22 -0.47 -3.52
C ARG A 234 -43.29 0.58 -3.19
N SER A 235 -44.38 0.58 -3.93
CA SER A 235 -45.47 1.54 -3.67
C SER A 235 -46.11 1.32 -2.31
N ILE A 236 -46.37 0.06 -1.91
CA ILE A 236 -46.87 -0.28 -0.59
C ILE A 236 -45.93 0.20 0.51
N LEU A 237 -44.62 -0.15 0.42
CA LEU A 237 -43.65 0.25 1.42
C LEU A 237 -43.47 1.77 1.51
N LYS A 238 -43.57 2.51 0.38
CA LYS A 238 -43.51 3.97 0.36
C LYS A 238 -44.73 4.58 1.01
N THR A 239 -45.95 4.11 0.76
CA THR A 239 -47.15 4.58 1.42
C THR A 239 -47.05 4.43 2.93
N MET A 240 -46.63 3.27 3.41
CA MET A 240 -46.39 3.03 4.83
C MET A 240 -45.34 3.98 5.41
N LEU A 241 -44.25 4.22 4.69
CA LEU A 241 -43.21 5.16 5.11
C LEU A 241 -43.74 6.58 5.22
N ASP A 242 -44.45 7.05 4.22
CA ASP A 242 -45.00 8.39 4.17
C ASP A 242 -45.99 8.63 5.32
N GLU A 243 -46.80 7.65 5.70
CA GLU A 243 -47.65 7.74 6.89
C GLU A 243 -46.83 7.95 8.17
N LYS A 244 -45.74 7.20 8.39
CA LYS A 244 -44.90 7.35 9.58
C LYS A 244 -44.16 8.71 9.59
N LEU A 245 -43.64 9.13 8.41
CA LEU A 245 -42.97 10.43 8.28
C LEU A 245 -43.94 11.61 8.51
N ASN A 246 -45.15 11.57 7.91
CA ASN A 246 -46.18 12.58 8.10
C ASN A 246 -46.62 12.68 9.56
N TRP A 247 -46.73 11.54 10.28
CA TRP A 247 -47.01 11.51 11.69
C TRP A 247 -45.97 12.27 12.51
N LEU A 248 -44.67 12.08 12.21
CA LEU A 248 -43.55 12.77 12.88
C LEU A 248 -43.52 14.27 12.57
N VAL A 249 -43.80 14.66 11.33
CA VAL A 249 -43.87 16.08 10.89
C VAL A 249 -45.04 16.81 11.52
N THR A 250 -46.24 16.23 11.47
CA THR A 250 -47.46 16.83 12.03
C THR A 250 -47.32 17.11 13.53
N ARG A 251 -46.60 16.26 14.25
CA ARG A 251 -46.32 16.44 15.69
C ARG A 251 -45.07 17.27 15.97
N LYS A 252 -44.53 17.93 14.95
CA LYS A 252 -43.36 18.83 15.04
C LYS A 252 -42.10 18.15 15.61
N MET A 253 -41.98 16.81 15.51
CA MET A 253 -40.80 16.08 15.93
C MET A 253 -39.63 16.30 14.95
N ILE A 254 -39.94 16.59 13.69
CA ILE A 254 -38.99 16.96 12.64
C ILE A 254 -39.48 18.26 11.99
N LYS A 255 -38.55 19.22 11.84
CA LYS A 255 -38.85 20.54 11.23
C LYS A 255 -38.76 20.57 9.70
N LYS A 256 -38.64 19.40 9.05
CA LYS A 256 -38.53 19.26 7.60
C LYS A 256 -39.82 18.70 7.01
N ASP A 257 -40.10 19.03 5.75
CA ASP A 257 -41.11 18.35 4.96
C ASP A 257 -40.76 16.86 4.82
N SER A 258 -41.75 15.97 4.84
CA SER A 258 -41.59 14.52 4.80
C SER A 258 -40.73 14.06 3.61
N ARG A 259 -40.83 14.72 2.45
CA ARG A 259 -40.07 14.47 1.23
C ARG A 259 -38.54 14.66 1.38
N TRP A 260 -38.09 15.47 2.34
CA TRP A 260 -36.70 15.83 2.57
C TRP A 260 -36.11 15.20 3.83
N ILE A 261 -36.81 14.21 4.41
CA ILE A 261 -36.32 13.44 5.56
C ILE A 261 -35.45 12.26 5.07
N PHE A 262 -34.21 12.25 5.50
CA PHE A 262 -33.25 11.19 5.18
C PHE A 262 -32.97 10.30 6.40
N LYS A 263 -32.33 9.14 6.18
CA LYS A 263 -31.92 8.22 7.27
C LYS A 263 -31.19 8.92 8.41
N ARG A 264 -30.27 9.83 8.10
CA ARG A 264 -29.51 10.60 9.12
C ARG A 264 -30.40 11.43 10.02
N ASP A 265 -31.45 12.00 9.47
CA ASP A 265 -32.39 12.85 10.24
C ASP A 265 -33.19 12.00 11.22
N LEU A 266 -33.60 10.80 10.79
CA LEU A 266 -34.26 9.82 11.66
C LEU A 266 -33.34 9.28 12.74
N ILE A 267 -32.08 8.98 12.42
CA ILE A 267 -31.09 8.52 13.39
C ILE A 267 -30.87 9.61 14.46
N SER A 268 -30.63 10.86 14.05
CA SER A 268 -30.48 11.99 14.97
C SER A 268 -31.70 12.21 15.85
N LEU A 269 -32.91 12.10 15.28
CA LEU A 269 -34.14 12.14 16.06
C LEU A 269 -34.21 11.02 17.09
N GLY A 270 -33.88 9.81 16.70
CA GLY A 270 -33.86 8.65 17.61
C GLY A 270 -32.92 8.83 18.80
N GLU A 271 -31.71 9.41 18.56
CA GLU A 271 -30.75 9.75 19.62
C GLU A 271 -31.32 10.82 20.57
N GLN A 272 -31.92 11.88 20.04
CA GLN A 272 -32.55 12.95 20.83
C GLN A 272 -33.70 12.43 21.67
N LEU A 273 -34.61 11.64 21.06
CA LEU A 273 -35.77 11.05 21.79
C LEU A 273 -35.25 10.06 22.86
N GLY A 274 -34.23 9.28 22.60
CA GLY A 274 -33.62 8.37 23.57
C GLY A 274 -32.98 9.09 24.76
N GLN A 275 -32.33 10.24 24.52
CA GLN A 275 -31.80 11.09 25.59
C GLN A 275 -32.93 11.75 26.44
N ASN A 276 -33.95 12.30 25.78
CA ASN A 276 -35.08 12.90 26.46
C ASN A 276 -35.86 11.91 27.35
N LEU A 277 -36.01 10.65 26.89
CA LEU A 277 -36.64 9.57 27.66
C LEU A 277 -35.92 9.22 28.96
N LYS A 278 -34.61 9.46 29.05
CA LYS A 278 -33.81 9.17 30.27
C LYS A 278 -34.10 10.19 31.40
N GLY A 279 -34.54 11.41 31.05
CA GLY A 279 -34.77 12.49 32.01
C GLY A 279 -36.21 12.65 32.47
N ILE A 280 -37.18 11.92 31.89
CA ILE A 280 -38.60 12.07 32.14
C ILE A 280 -39.18 10.82 32.84
N LEU A 281 -40.04 11.01 33.83
CA LEU A 281 -40.69 9.91 34.57
C LEU A 281 -42.24 10.03 34.40
N GLY A 282 -42.94 8.89 34.54
CA GLY A 282 -44.40 8.87 34.51
C GLY A 282 -45.02 8.92 33.10
N ASP A 283 -46.25 9.42 33.01
CA ASP A 283 -47.08 9.40 31.79
C ASP A 283 -46.57 10.30 30.67
N GLU A 284 -45.78 11.32 30.97
CA GLU A 284 -45.14 12.21 30.00
C GLU A 284 -44.17 11.46 29.04
N ARG A 285 -43.77 10.24 29.39
CA ARG A 285 -42.96 9.39 28.52
C ARG A 285 -43.71 8.82 27.31
N ARG A 286 -45.06 8.69 27.42
CA ARG A 286 -45.88 8.04 26.38
C ARG A 286 -45.79 8.70 25.00
N PRO A 287 -45.88 10.05 24.85
CA PRO A 287 -45.74 10.69 23.55
C PRO A 287 -44.36 10.50 22.93
N LEU A 288 -43.28 10.57 23.74
CA LEU A 288 -41.91 10.35 23.28
C LEU A 288 -41.66 8.91 22.88
N TYR A 289 -42.24 7.96 23.62
CA TYR A 289 -42.15 6.55 23.29
C TYR A 289 -42.84 6.21 21.97
N LEU A 290 -44.05 6.81 21.72
CA LEU A 290 -44.75 6.69 20.45
C LEU A 290 -43.92 7.30 19.30
N ALA A 291 -43.34 8.49 19.53
CA ALA A 291 -42.46 9.11 18.53
C ALA A 291 -41.25 8.24 18.20
N LEU A 292 -40.61 7.61 19.20
CA LEU A 292 -39.49 6.67 19.01
C LEU A 292 -39.93 5.44 18.23
N MET A 293 -41.14 4.91 18.51
CA MET A 293 -41.67 3.76 17.74
C MET A 293 -41.94 4.11 16.28
N GLN A 294 -42.52 5.29 15.98
CA GLN A 294 -42.76 5.78 14.61
C GLN A 294 -41.43 6.03 13.88
N GLN A 295 -40.47 6.68 14.54
CA GLN A 295 -39.11 6.88 14.01
C GLN A 295 -38.39 5.57 13.67
N SER A 296 -38.44 4.59 14.57
CA SER A 296 -37.84 3.28 14.37
C SER A 296 -38.51 2.50 13.23
N SER A 297 -39.84 2.57 13.13
CA SER A 297 -40.63 1.97 12.03
C SER A 297 -40.29 2.64 10.68
N ALA A 298 -40.24 3.98 10.64
CA ALA A 298 -39.83 4.73 9.42
C ALA A 298 -38.41 4.33 8.97
N LEU A 299 -37.46 4.24 9.91
CA LEU A 299 -36.11 3.83 9.60
C LEU A 299 -36.04 2.40 9.06
N SER A 300 -36.82 1.48 9.63
CA SER A 300 -36.94 0.10 9.15
C SER A 300 -37.56 0.01 7.76
N LEU A 301 -38.60 0.81 7.46
CA LEU A 301 -39.22 0.89 6.13
C LEU A 301 -38.25 1.44 5.08
N MET A 302 -37.49 2.51 5.40
CA MET A 302 -36.42 3.00 4.51
C MET A 302 -35.40 1.90 4.20
N TYR A 303 -35.08 1.07 5.18
CA TYR A 303 -34.14 -0.04 4.99
C TYR A 303 -34.76 -1.17 4.14
N CYS A 304 -36.06 -1.49 4.34
CA CYS A 304 -36.80 -2.44 3.49
C CYS A 304 -36.80 -2.01 2.01
N ILE A 305 -37.07 -0.74 1.75
CA ILE A 305 -37.06 -0.18 0.41
C ILE A 305 -35.67 -0.29 -0.21
N GLU A 306 -34.61 0.08 0.53
CA GLU A 306 -33.23 -0.02 0.04
C GLU A 306 -32.81 -1.46 -0.27
N LEU A 307 -33.15 -2.43 0.61
CA LEU A 307 -32.87 -3.84 0.38
C LEU A 307 -33.57 -4.35 -0.87
N MET A 308 -34.85 -4.08 -1.02
CA MET A 308 -35.62 -4.50 -2.17
C MET A 308 -35.09 -3.89 -3.48
N GLU A 309 -34.86 -2.56 -3.49
CA GLU A 309 -34.41 -1.82 -4.67
C GLU A 309 -33.02 -2.24 -5.15
N SER A 310 -32.12 -2.63 -4.26
CA SER A 310 -30.71 -2.87 -4.58
C SER A 310 -30.28 -4.31 -4.49
N GLN A 311 -30.91 -5.12 -3.61
CA GLN A 311 -30.47 -6.48 -3.30
C GLN A 311 -31.50 -7.55 -3.72
N GLY A 312 -32.81 -7.23 -3.77
CA GLY A 312 -33.89 -8.14 -4.11
C GLY A 312 -34.68 -8.68 -2.93
N PHE A 313 -35.65 -9.54 -3.22
CA PHE A 313 -36.62 -10.05 -2.26
C PHE A 313 -36.00 -10.94 -1.19
N TYR A 314 -35.03 -11.78 -1.55
CA TYR A 314 -34.35 -12.65 -0.58
C TYR A 314 -33.76 -11.86 0.61
N SER A 315 -33.10 -10.77 0.33
CA SER A 315 -32.48 -9.93 1.38
C SER A 315 -33.53 -9.21 2.21
N LEU A 316 -34.63 -8.77 1.59
CA LEU A 316 -35.75 -8.18 2.29
C LEU A 316 -36.45 -9.20 3.19
N GLU A 317 -36.76 -10.38 2.69
CA GLU A 317 -37.38 -11.46 3.46
C GLU A 317 -36.52 -11.88 4.65
N THR A 318 -35.23 -12.10 4.42
CA THR A 318 -34.26 -12.42 5.49
C THR A 318 -34.24 -11.35 6.58
N PHE A 319 -34.33 -10.07 6.21
CA PHE A 319 -34.42 -8.97 7.15
C PHE A 319 -35.73 -8.99 7.94
N LEU A 320 -36.88 -9.21 7.29
CA LEU A 320 -38.21 -9.26 7.94
C LEU A 320 -38.30 -10.44 8.90
N ASN A 321 -37.79 -11.61 8.52
CA ASN A 321 -37.76 -12.81 9.36
C ASN A 321 -36.91 -12.58 10.62
N ARG A 322 -35.77 -11.89 10.52
CA ARG A 322 -34.99 -11.48 11.71
C ARG A 322 -35.74 -10.48 12.59
N LYS A 323 -36.45 -9.52 11.98
CA LYS A 323 -37.28 -8.56 12.73
C LYS A 323 -38.42 -9.26 13.51
N GLN A 324 -38.93 -10.36 13.02
CA GLN A 324 -39.94 -11.15 13.71
C GLN A 324 -39.42 -11.79 15.02
N LEU A 325 -38.15 -12.12 15.06
CA LEU A 325 -37.50 -12.70 16.26
C LEU A 325 -37.14 -11.62 17.31
N GLU A 326 -37.21 -10.33 16.98
CA GLU A 326 -36.95 -9.27 17.94
C GLU A 326 -38.12 -9.07 18.93
N GLU A 327 -37.83 -9.07 20.22
CA GLU A 327 -38.85 -8.90 21.27
C GLU A 327 -39.36 -7.47 21.44
N SER A 328 -38.71 -6.50 20.81
CA SER A 328 -39.05 -5.07 20.94
C SER A 328 -40.41 -4.71 20.32
N LYS A 329 -41.09 -3.66 20.85
CA LYS A 329 -42.42 -3.29 20.42
C LYS A 329 -42.47 -2.70 18.99
N SER A 330 -41.44 -1.99 18.56
CA SER A 330 -41.42 -1.34 17.25
C SER A 330 -41.46 -2.33 16.07
N PRO A 331 -40.62 -3.39 16.01
CA PRO A 331 -40.74 -4.42 14.98
C PRO A 331 -42.09 -5.13 14.99
N ARG A 332 -42.63 -5.46 16.19
CA ARG A 332 -43.93 -6.11 16.30
C ARG A 332 -45.08 -5.23 15.73
N MET A 333 -45.01 -3.90 15.95
CA MET A 333 -45.97 -2.97 15.38
C MET A 333 -45.85 -2.92 13.85
N LEU A 334 -44.63 -2.84 13.32
CA LEU A 334 -44.39 -2.81 11.88
C LEU A 334 -44.85 -4.09 11.18
N LEU A 335 -44.59 -5.25 11.76
CA LEU A 335 -44.96 -6.55 11.19
C LEU A 335 -46.46 -6.87 11.29
N LYS A 336 -47.21 -6.19 12.18
CA LYS A 336 -48.67 -6.32 12.29
C LYS A 336 -49.40 -5.36 11.34
N ASP A 337 -48.68 -4.46 10.67
CA ASP A 337 -49.28 -3.54 9.71
C ASP A 337 -49.83 -4.29 8.51
N HIS A 338 -51.03 -3.94 8.03
CA HIS A 338 -51.72 -4.60 6.92
C HIS A 338 -50.85 -4.59 5.65
N GLY A 339 -50.24 -3.43 5.33
CA GLY A 339 -49.35 -3.31 4.17
C GLY A 339 -48.11 -4.23 4.28
N MET A 340 -47.56 -4.40 5.48
CA MET A 340 -46.42 -5.34 5.67
C MET A 340 -46.84 -6.78 5.51
N ASN A 341 -48.03 -7.18 5.96
CA ASN A 341 -48.54 -8.54 5.73
C ASN A 341 -48.74 -8.80 4.23
N GLU A 342 -49.26 -7.82 3.49
CA GLU A 342 -49.41 -7.93 2.04
C GLU A 342 -48.04 -8.06 1.35
N VAL A 343 -47.04 -7.24 1.73
CA VAL A 343 -45.67 -7.32 1.22
C VAL A 343 -45.07 -8.71 1.46
N ARG A 344 -45.21 -9.27 2.65
CA ARG A 344 -44.70 -10.62 2.96
C ARG A 344 -45.36 -11.69 2.10
N ARG A 345 -46.68 -11.66 1.99
CA ARG A 345 -47.43 -12.61 1.14
C ARG A 345 -46.99 -12.55 -0.32
N LEU A 346 -46.79 -11.33 -0.85
CA LEU A 346 -46.33 -11.16 -2.22
C LEU A 346 -44.93 -11.71 -2.44
N ILE A 347 -43.98 -11.45 -1.52
CA ILE A 347 -42.61 -11.96 -1.60
C ILE A 347 -42.60 -13.50 -1.59
N GLU A 348 -43.41 -14.13 -0.73
CA GLU A 348 -43.51 -15.61 -0.67
C GLU A 348 -44.11 -16.22 -1.94
N GLN A 349 -44.97 -15.49 -2.65
CA GLN A 349 -45.62 -15.94 -3.89
C GLN A 349 -44.78 -15.68 -5.16
N LEU A 350 -43.89 -14.71 -5.11
CA LEU A 350 -43.12 -14.24 -6.28
C LEU A 350 -41.75 -14.89 -6.30
N GLU A 351 -41.53 -15.86 -7.19
CA GLU A 351 -40.21 -16.45 -7.48
C GLU A 351 -39.40 -15.59 -8.46
N ILE A 352 -39.39 -14.26 -8.27
CA ILE A 352 -38.72 -13.33 -9.19
C ILE A 352 -37.44 -12.83 -8.56
N GLU A 353 -36.32 -13.20 -9.17
CA GLU A 353 -35.01 -12.69 -8.77
C GLU A 353 -34.77 -11.25 -9.26
N HIS A 354 -33.90 -10.55 -8.55
CA HIS A 354 -33.52 -9.20 -8.94
C HIS A 354 -32.82 -9.20 -10.32
N PRO A 355 -33.13 -8.26 -11.26
CA PRO A 355 -32.59 -8.26 -12.63
C PRO A 355 -31.05 -8.30 -12.71
N LYS A 356 -30.34 -7.74 -11.72
CA LYS A 356 -28.89 -7.79 -11.62
C LYS A 356 -28.36 -9.22 -11.54
N ILE A 357 -29.08 -10.14 -10.89
CA ILE A 357 -28.64 -11.52 -10.65
C ILE A 357 -28.56 -12.27 -11.99
N GLY A 358 -29.62 -12.22 -12.78
CA GLY A 358 -29.67 -12.87 -14.10
C GLY A 358 -28.55 -12.36 -15.02
N TYR A 359 -28.30 -11.06 -15.03
CA TYR A 359 -27.21 -10.47 -15.79
C TYR A 359 -25.83 -10.88 -15.26
N LEU A 360 -25.63 -10.90 -13.94
CA LEU A 360 -24.38 -11.35 -13.33
C LEU A 360 -24.06 -12.79 -13.72
N ILE A 361 -25.03 -13.69 -13.63
CA ILE A 361 -24.88 -15.11 -14.04
C ILE A 361 -24.50 -15.19 -15.53
N LYS A 362 -25.20 -14.43 -16.39
CA LYS A 362 -24.95 -14.41 -17.83
C LYS A 362 -23.51 -13.99 -18.14
N ILE A 363 -23.05 -12.87 -17.63
CA ILE A 363 -21.71 -12.33 -17.94
C ILE A 363 -20.60 -13.22 -17.38
N LEU A 364 -20.81 -13.86 -16.23
CA LEU A 364 -19.84 -14.80 -15.67
C LEU A 364 -19.75 -16.08 -16.51
N LYS A 365 -20.88 -16.62 -16.98
CA LYS A 365 -20.90 -17.77 -17.92
C LYS A 365 -20.18 -17.43 -19.22
N GLU A 366 -20.57 -16.35 -19.88
CA GLU A 366 -19.94 -15.90 -21.13
C GLU A 366 -18.41 -15.76 -20.98
N ARG A 367 -17.96 -15.23 -19.85
CA ARG A 367 -16.53 -15.04 -19.57
C ARG A 367 -15.79 -16.36 -19.40
N PHE A 368 -16.35 -17.31 -18.67
CA PHE A 368 -15.70 -18.61 -18.43
C PHE A 368 -15.79 -19.54 -19.64
N ASP A 369 -16.90 -19.51 -20.39
CA ASP A 369 -17.06 -20.28 -21.61
C ASP A 369 -16.14 -19.78 -22.74
N SER A 370 -15.97 -18.47 -22.88
CA SER A 370 -15.06 -17.87 -23.87
C SER A 370 -13.61 -18.29 -23.62
N GLN A 371 -13.19 -18.40 -22.37
CA GLN A 371 -11.85 -18.89 -22.03
C GLN A 371 -11.67 -20.38 -22.35
N PHE A 372 -12.70 -21.19 -22.13
CA PHE A 372 -12.66 -22.60 -22.45
C PHE A 372 -12.49 -22.85 -23.96
N ASN A 373 -13.12 -22.03 -24.78
CA ASN A 373 -13.03 -22.12 -26.24
C ASN A 373 -11.69 -21.60 -26.79
N LEU A 374 -11.13 -20.53 -26.21
CA LEU A 374 -9.79 -20.02 -26.58
C LEU A 374 -8.68 -21.02 -26.25
N ASN A 375 -8.77 -21.72 -25.13
CA ASN A 375 -7.80 -22.74 -24.71
C ASN A 375 -7.86 -24.01 -25.60
N ARG A 376 -8.97 -24.29 -26.27
CA ARG A 376 -9.08 -25.42 -27.19
C ARG A 376 -8.46 -25.16 -28.58
N ASN A 377 -8.39 -23.89 -28.98
CA ASN A 377 -7.98 -23.51 -30.34
C ASN A 377 -6.51 -23.04 -30.43
N SER A 378 -5.78 -22.97 -29.31
CA SER A 378 -4.38 -22.56 -29.29
C SER A 378 -3.48 -23.68 -28.80
N ASN A 379 -2.41 -24.00 -29.58
CA ASN A 379 -1.29 -24.86 -29.17
C ASN A 379 -0.43 -24.17 -28.07
N LEU A 380 -1.07 -23.73 -26.99
CA LEU A 380 -0.41 -23.08 -25.84
C LEU A 380 0.20 -24.16 -24.93
N THR A 381 1.38 -23.88 -24.41
CA THR A 381 2.08 -24.75 -23.45
C THR A 381 1.27 -24.91 -22.17
N ASP A 382 1.42 -26.03 -21.46
CA ASP A 382 0.71 -26.33 -20.19
C ASP A 382 0.78 -25.20 -19.15
N SER A 383 1.83 -24.36 -19.17
CA SER A 383 1.99 -23.20 -18.30
C SER A 383 1.02 -22.03 -18.62
N ASP A 384 0.51 -21.94 -19.85
CA ASP A 384 -0.44 -20.91 -20.29
C ASP A 384 -1.92 -21.34 -20.11
N LEU A 385 -2.15 -22.66 -20.03
CA LEU A 385 -3.45 -23.28 -19.81
C LEU A 385 -4.00 -23.07 -18.38
N GLU A 386 -3.16 -22.74 -17.41
CA GLU A 386 -3.55 -22.60 -15.99
C GLU A 386 -4.12 -21.22 -15.58
N LYS A 387 -4.15 -20.22 -16.44
CA LYS A 387 -4.71 -18.89 -16.07
C LYS A 387 -6.24 -18.87 -16.14
N LYS A 388 -6.89 -19.54 -15.19
CA LYS A 388 -8.33 -19.37 -14.98
C LYS A 388 -8.65 -17.92 -14.59
N SER A 389 -9.61 -17.29 -15.30
CA SER A 389 -10.08 -15.94 -14.98
C SER A 389 -10.62 -15.89 -13.54
N ARG A 390 -10.21 -14.86 -12.81
CA ARG A 390 -10.67 -14.61 -11.44
C ARG A 390 -11.55 -13.38 -11.40
N VAL A 391 -12.64 -13.48 -10.67
CA VAL A 391 -13.63 -12.41 -10.51
C VAL A 391 -13.88 -12.14 -9.03
N ILE A 392 -13.98 -10.86 -8.65
CA ILE A 392 -14.50 -10.47 -7.34
C ILE A 392 -15.83 -9.75 -7.52
N VAL A 393 -16.85 -10.19 -6.79
CA VAL A 393 -18.15 -9.51 -6.70
C VAL A 393 -18.26 -8.86 -5.33
N PHE A 394 -18.36 -7.54 -5.29
CA PHE A 394 -18.55 -6.79 -4.06
C PHE A 394 -20.02 -6.47 -3.80
N THR A 395 -20.49 -6.77 -2.60
CA THR A 395 -21.78 -6.30 -2.08
C THR A 395 -21.66 -5.81 -0.63
N GLN A 396 -22.57 -4.98 -0.16
CA GLN A 396 -22.54 -4.44 1.20
C GLN A 396 -23.11 -5.41 2.24
N TYR A 397 -24.02 -6.29 1.83
CA TYR A 397 -24.84 -7.11 2.72
C TYR A 397 -24.39 -8.57 2.71
N ARG A 398 -24.27 -9.16 3.91
CA ARG A 398 -23.86 -10.57 4.07
C ARG A 398 -24.89 -11.54 3.54
N ASP A 399 -26.16 -11.19 3.67
CA ASP A 399 -27.26 -12.03 3.16
C ASP A 399 -27.18 -12.14 1.65
N THR A 400 -26.91 -11.01 0.96
CA THR A 400 -26.68 -11.01 -0.48
C THR A 400 -25.44 -11.80 -0.88
N VAL A 401 -24.34 -11.75 -0.07
CA VAL A 401 -23.16 -12.61 -0.32
C VAL A 401 -23.55 -14.08 -0.31
N GLN A 402 -24.30 -14.51 0.71
CA GLN A 402 -24.72 -15.91 0.84
C GLN A 402 -25.61 -16.32 -0.33
N HIS A 403 -26.64 -15.52 -0.63
CA HIS A 403 -27.58 -15.79 -1.71
C HIS A 403 -26.89 -15.87 -3.09
N LEU A 404 -26.01 -14.91 -3.39
CA LEU A 404 -25.27 -14.92 -4.67
C LEU A 404 -24.38 -16.16 -4.78
N VAL A 405 -23.69 -16.59 -3.71
CA VAL A 405 -22.86 -17.80 -3.73
C VAL A 405 -23.70 -19.04 -3.98
N GLU A 406 -24.83 -19.18 -3.32
CA GLU A 406 -25.75 -20.30 -3.51
C GLU A 406 -26.25 -20.36 -4.95
N LEU A 407 -26.75 -19.24 -5.50
CA LEU A 407 -27.21 -19.15 -6.87
C LEU A 407 -26.10 -19.43 -7.89
N LEU A 408 -24.94 -18.81 -7.74
CA LEU A 408 -23.83 -19.03 -8.65
C LEU A 408 -23.40 -20.50 -8.70
N ASN A 409 -23.31 -21.16 -7.56
CA ASN A 409 -22.99 -22.58 -7.47
C ASN A 409 -24.11 -23.46 -8.08
N LYS A 410 -25.40 -23.12 -7.88
CA LYS A 410 -26.54 -23.78 -8.56
C LYS A 410 -26.39 -23.71 -10.09
N TYR A 411 -25.89 -22.59 -10.61
CA TYR A 411 -25.61 -22.42 -12.05
C TYR A 411 -24.22 -22.93 -12.47
N LYS A 412 -23.56 -23.77 -11.67
CA LYS A 412 -22.24 -24.39 -11.92
C LYS A 412 -21.08 -23.40 -12.03
N ILE A 413 -21.23 -22.19 -11.51
CA ILE A 413 -20.18 -21.21 -11.40
C ILE A 413 -19.55 -21.35 -10.00
N LYS A 414 -18.30 -21.84 -9.91
CA LYS A 414 -17.62 -22.07 -8.64
C LYS A 414 -17.37 -20.75 -7.91
N ALA A 415 -18.16 -20.46 -6.90
CA ALA A 415 -18.11 -19.24 -6.08
C ALA A 415 -17.92 -19.56 -4.60
N SER A 416 -17.21 -18.67 -3.90
CA SER A 416 -17.05 -18.75 -2.44
C SER A 416 -17.33 -17.39 -1.79
N ARG A 417 -17.85 -17.45 -0.55
CA ARG A 417 -18.15 -16.25 0.24
C ARG A 417 -16.91 -15.72 0.96
N PHE A 418 -16.85 -14.40 1.16
CA PHE A 418 -15.78 -13.76 1.91
C PHE A 418 -16.30 -12.60 2.76
N VAL A 419 -16.43 -12.81 4.08
CA VAL A 419 -17.07 -11.87 5.00
C VAL A 419 -16.20 -11.60 6.23
N GLY A 420 -16.50 -10.52 6.97
CA GLY A 420 -15.76 -10.14 8.17
C GLY A 420 -15.98 -11.07 9.36
N GLN A 421 -15.08 -10.96 10.36
CA GLN A 421 -15.05 -11.85 11.54
C GLN A 421 -16.19 -11.64 12.54
N SER A 422 -16.67 -10.39 12.68
CA SER A 422 -17.73 -10.10 13.65
C SER A 422 -19.03 -10.80 13.29
N ASN A 423 -19.69 -11.43 14.25
CA ASN A 423 -21.07 -11.86 14.06
C ASN A 423 -21.97 -10.63 13.95
N ARG A 424 -22.77 -10.57 12.92
CA ARG A 424 -23.72 -9.47 12.72
C ARG A 424 -25.11 -10.05 12.43
N GLN A 425 -26.10 -9.60 13.18
CA GLN A 425 -27.51 -9.89 12.92
C GLN A 425 -27.81 -11.39 12.73
N GLY A 426 -27.22 -12.26 13.54
CA GLY A 426 -27.43 -13.70 13.44
C GLY A 426 -26.64 -14.42 12.33
N VAL A 427 -25.96 -13.68 11.45
CA VAL A 427 -25.07 -14.29 10.44
C VAL A 427 -23.67 -14.45 11.02
N PRO A 428 -23.15 -15.69 11.09
CA PRO A 428 -21.82 -15.92 11.64
C PRO A 428 -20.75 -15.24 10.79
N GLY A 429 -19.78 -14.61 11.48
CA GLY A 429 -18.58 -14.10 10.86
C GLY A 429 -17.66 -15.24 10.43
N MET A 430 -16.69 -14.93 9.59
CA MET A 430 -15.67 -15.86 9.14
C MET A 430 -14.38 -15.66 9.95
N LYS A 431 -13.85 -16.73 10.56
CA LYS A 431 -12.61 -16.67 11.33
C LYS A 431 -11.42 -16.30 10.43
N GLN A 432 -10.35 -15.78 11.03
CA GLN A 432 -9.17 -15.33 10.28
C GLN A 432 -8.47 -16.47 9.54
N GLU A 433 -8.44 -17.65 10.14
CA GLU A 433 -7.90 -18.87 9.54
C GLU A 433 -8.71 -19.29 8.30
N GLU A 434 -10.04 -19.25 8.38
CA GLU A 434 -10.94 -19.55 7.25
C GLU A 434 -10.73 -18.54 6.10
N GLN A 435 -10.62 -17.25 6.43
CA GLN A 435 -10.34 -16.22 5.45
C GLN A 435 -9.02 -16.49 4.70
N LYS A 436 -7.98 -16.94 5.42
CA LYS A 436 -6.68 -17.28 4.84
C LYS A 436 -6.80 -18.47 3.89
N ILE A 437 -7.46 -19.54 4.30
CA ILE A 437 -7.68 -20.75 3.49
C ILE A 437 -8.43 -20.39 2.20
N ILE A 438 -9.49 -19.58 2.29
CA ILE A 438 -10.28 -19.17 1.12
C ILE A 438 -9.42 -18.35 0.14
N LEU A 439 -8.58 -17.45 0.62
CA LEU A 439 -7.69 -16.67 -0.25
C LEU A 439 -6.60 -17.55 -0.90
N GLU A 440 -6.09 -18.54 -0.19
CA GLU A 440 -5.14 -19.51 -0.75
C GLU A 440 -5.80 -20.38 -1.84
N ASN A 441 -7.01 -20.87 -1.60
CA ASN A 441 -7.80 -21.63 -2.57
C ASN A 441 -8.16 -20.77 -3.80
N PHE A 442 -8.49 -19.49 -3.59
CA PHE A 442 -8.73 -18.54 -4.68
C PHE A 442 -7.45 -18.27 -5.50
N LYS A 443 -6.27 -18.20 -4.83
CA LYS A 443 -4.98 -18.10 -5.51
C LYS A 443 -4.64 -19.34 -6.33
N LYS A 444 -4.99 -20.54 -5.83
CA LYS A 444 -4.80 -21.81 -6.55
C LYS A 444 -5.78 -22.01 -7.70
N GLY A 445 -6.92 -21.30 -7.71
CA GLY A 445 -7.95 -21.43 -8.74
C GLY A 445 -8.95 -22.57 -8.47
N ASP A 446 -9.11 -23.02 -7.22
CA ASP A 446 -10.10 -24.02 -6.82
C ASP A 446 -11.52 -23.53 -7.08
N PHE A 447 -11.71 -22.23 -7.03
CA PHE A 447 -12.92 -21.53 -7.47
C PHE A 447 -12.56 -20.20 -8.17
N ASN A 448 -13.48 -19.68 -8.99
CA ASN A 448 -13.21 -18.56 -9.88
C ASN A 448 -13.83 -17.23 -9.42
N VAL A 449 -14.88 -17.29 -8.59
CA VAL A 449 -15.63 -16.11 -8.13
C VAL A 449 -15.54 -15.97 -6.62
N LEU A 450 -15.05 -14.83 -6.17
CA LEU A 450 -15.05 -14.46 -4.75
C LEU A 450 -16.15 -13.42 -4.52
N VAL A 451 -17.21 -13.78 -3.78
CA VAL A 451 -18.28 -12.84 -3.41
C VAL A 451 -17.96 -12.29 -2.03
N ALA A 452 -17.76 -10.99 -1.94
CA ALA A 452 -17.17 -10.37 -0.76
C ALA A 452 -17.90 -9.13 -0.28
N THR A 453 -17.88 -8.91 1.04
CA THR A 453 -18.23 -7.62 1.65
C THR A 453 -17.02 -6.68 1.67
N SER A 454 -17.17 -5.52 2.31
CA SER A 454 -16.11 -4.51 2.45
C SER A 454 -14.79 -5.01 3.04
N ILE A 455 -14.75 -6.19 3.66
CA ILE A 455 -13.50 -6.78 4.19
C ILE A 455 -12.43 -7.00 3.09
N ALA A 456 -12.88 -7.25 1.86
CA ALA A 456 -11.98 -7.45 0.73
C ALA A 456 -11.50 -6.13 0.06
N GLU A 457 -11.97 -4.98 0.55
CA GLU A 457 -11.54 -3.66 0.04
C GLU A 457 -10.13 -3.31 0.51
N GLU A 458 -9.83 -3.57 1.77
CA GLU A 458 -8.57 -3.25 2.43
C GLU A 458 -8.01 -4.43 3.22
N GLY A 459 -6.72 -4.43 3.42
CA GLY A 459 -6.10 -5.23 4.46
C GLY A 459 -5.80 -6.67 4.14
N LEU A 460 -6.03 -7.13 2.92
CA LEU A 460 -5.83 -8.51 2.54
C LEU A 460 -5.04 -8.62 1.23
N ASP A 461 -4.15 -9.61 1.17
CA ASP A 461 -3.41 -9.96 -0.03
C ASP A 461 -4.28 -10.79 -0.98
N ILE A 462 -5.27 -10.12 -1.56
CA ILE A 462 -6.12 -10.72 -2.59
C ILE A 462 -5.34 -10.73 -3.90
N PRO A 463 -5.26 -11.87 -4.61
CA PRO A 463 -4.62 -11.92 -5.91
C PRO A 463 -5.30 -10.94 -6.88
N GLU A 464 -4.54 -10.51 -7.88
CA GLU A 464 -5.11 -9.72 -8.96
C GLU A 464 -6.22 -10.48 -9.67
N VAL A 465 -7.31 -9.78 -9.97
CA VAL A 465 -8.46 -10.33 -10.66
C VAL A 465 -8.68 -9.63 -12.00
N ASP A 466 -9.27 -10.35 -12.93
CA ASP A 466 -9.50 -9.84 -14.29
C ASP A 466 -10.76 -8.98 -14.36
N LEU A 467 -11.73 -9.24 -13.46
CA LEU A 467 -12.98 -8.50 -13.38
C LEU A 467 -13.34 -8.22 -11.92
N VAL A 468 -13.66 -6.98 -11.65
CA VAL A 468 -14.31 -6.55 -10.39
C VAL A 468 -15.74 -6.17 -10.70
N VAL A 469 -16.69 -6.79 -10.01
CA VAL A 469 -18.11 -6.43 -10.11
C VAL A 469 -18.55 -5.72 -8.83
N PHE A 470 -19.14 -4.55 -8.98
CA PHE A 470 -19.88 -3.89 -7.90
C PHE A 470 -21.34 -4.26 -8.08
N TYR A 471 -21.86 -5.12 -7.22
CA TYR A 471 -23.28 -5.54 -7.29
C TYR A 471 -24.23 -4.36 -7.03
N GLU A 472 -23.78 -3.37 -6.25
CA GLU A 472 -24.41 -2.08 -6.07
C GLU A 472 -23.37 -0.95 -5.97
N PRO A 473 -23.71 0.29 -6.37
CA PRO A 473 -22.87 1.47 -6.16
C PRO A 473 -22.68 1.77 -4.66
N ILE A 474 -21.56 2.40 -4.32
CA ILE A 474 -21.24 2.82 -2.95
C ILE A 474 -21.10 4.34 -2.89
N PRO A 475 -21.68 5.03 -1.88
CA PRO A 475 -21.59 6.47 -1.75
C PRO A 475 -20.24 6.95 -1.16
N SER A 476 -19.17 6.16 -1.26
CA SER A 476 -17.84 6.42 -0.70
C SER A 476 -16.77 6.37 -1.77
N GLU A 477 -16.11 7.50 -2.00
CA GLU A 477 -14.99 7.64 -2.93
C GLU A 477 -13.80 6.74 -2.53
N ILE A 478 -13.50 6.66 -1.24
CA ILE A 478 -12.41 5.84 -0.70
C ILE A 478 -12.63 4.37 -1.05
N ARG A 479 -13.81 3.84 -0.68
CA ARG A 479 -14.16 2.43 -0.95
C ARG A 479 -14.22 2.12 -2.44
N HIS A 480 -14.72 3.07 -3.26
CA HIS A 480 -14.75 2.93 -4.71
C HIS A 480 -13.33 2.76 -5.28
N ILE A 481 -12.39 3.59 -4.84
CA ILE A 481 -10.98 3.52 -5.25
C ILE A 481 -10.34 2.20 -4.79
N GLN A 482 -10.62 1.76 -3.57
CA GLN A 482 -10.06 0.53 -2.99
C GLN A 482 -10.55 -0.74 -3.70
N ARG A 483 -11.85 -0.82 -4.02
CA ARG A 483 -12.42 -1.93 -4.79
C ARG A 483 -11.86 -1.98 -6.20
N ARG A 484 -11.81 -0.84 -6.89
CA ARG A 484 -11.24 -0.71 -8.23
C ARG A 484 -9.78 -1.16 -8.26
N GLY A 485 -9.00 -0.87 -7.23
CA GLY A 485 -7.60 -1.22 -7.11
C GLY A 485 -7.30 -2.72 -6.94
N ARG A 486 -8.28 -3.62 -7.03
CA ARG A 486 -8.09 -5.08 -7.02
C ARG A 486 -7.80 -5.64 -8.42
N THR A 487 -8.02 -4.85 -9.46
CA THR A 487 -7.69 -5.20 -10.86
C THR A 487 -6.77 -4.14 -11.49
N GLY A 488 -6.21 -4.41 -12.65
CA GLY A 488 -5.38 -3.45 -13.39
C GLY A 488 -3.96 -3.25 -12.87
N ARG A 489 -3.43 -4.15 -12.05
CA ARG A 489 -2.05 -4.02 -11.52
C ARG A 489 -0.99 -4.45 -12.51
N LYS A 490 -1.21 -5.56 -13.20
CA LYS A 490 -0.28 -6.14 -14.20
C LYS A 490 -0.84 -6.14 -15.61
N ASN A 491 -2.16 -6.38 -15.74
CA ASN A 491 -2.88 -6.47 -17.01
C ASN A 491 -3.98 -5.40 -17.08
N ILE A 492 -4.62 -5.24 -18.24
CA ILE A 492 -5.80 -4.38 -18.40
C ILE A 492 -6.92 -4.94 -17.51
N GLY A 493 -7.35 -4.13 -16.55
CA GLY A 493 -8.38 -4.49 -15.61
C GLY A 493 -9.78 -4.12 -16.12
N SER A 494 -10.79 -4.90 -15.74
CA SER A 494 -12.19 -4.57 -16.02
C SER A 494 -12.97 -4.36 -14.71
N VAL A 495 -13.78 -3.32 -14.68
CA VAL A 495 -14.70 -3.02 -13.56
C VAL A 495 -16.10 -2.87 -14.13
N LEU A 496 -17.04 -3.63 -13.58
CA LEU A 496 -18.45 -3.58 -13.91
C LEU A 496 -19.25 -3.10 -12.70
N ILE A 497 -20.07 -2.08 -12.86
CA ILE A 497 -20.95 -1.58 -11.81
C ILE A 497 -22.39 -1.80 -12.23
N LEU A 498 -23.14 -2.54 -11.41
CA LEU A 498 -24.55 -2.81 -11.61
C LEU A 498 -25.36 -1.78 -10.81
N ALA A 499 -26.31 -1.15 -11.43
CA ALA A 499 -27.14 -0.13 -10.79
C ALA A 499 -28.60 -0.23 -11.29
N THR A 500 -29.53 0.10 -10.42
CA THR A 500 -30.96 0.09 -10.71
C THR A 500 -31.47 1.53 -10.89
N ASN A 501 -32.19 1.79 -11.98
CA ASN A 501 -32.77 3.09 -12.29
C ASN A 501 -33.79 3.51 -11.23
N ASP A 502 -33.90 4.81 -10.99
CA ASP A 502 -34.87 5.45 -10.07
C ASP A 502 -34.86 4.91 -8.64
N THR A 503 -33.71 4.41 -8.18
CA THR A 503 -33.52 3.82 -6.87
C THR A 503 -32.40 4.50 -6.08
N ILE A 504 -32.13 3.96 -4.89
CA ILE A 504 -30.98 4.37 -4.06
C ILE A 504 -29.64 4.19 -4.76
N ASP A 505 -29.52 3.22 -5.69
CA ASP A 505 -28.30 2.97 -6.45
C ASP A 505 -27.88 4.18 -7.27
N GLN A 506 -28.82 4.80 -7.96
CA GLN A 506 -28.55 6.02 -8.74
C GLN A 506 -28.04 7.16 -7.85
N ARG A 507 -28.68 7.36 -6.69
CA ARG A 507 -28.26 8.38 -5.73
C ARG A 507 -26.86 8.12 -5.19
N TYR A 508 -26.53 6.87 -4.86
CA TYR A 508 -25.21 6.49 -4.38
C TYR A 508 -24.13 6.71 -5.43
N LEU A 509 -24.44 6.41 -6.68
CA LEU A 509 -23.56 6.66 -7.79
C LEU A 509 -23.25 8.15 -7.98
N ASP A 510 -24.28 8.98 -7.98
CA ASP A 510 -24.13 10.44 -8.14
C ASP A 510 -23.33 11.05 -6.97
N VAL A 511 -23.58 10.58 -5.75
CA VAL A 511 -22.79 10.98 -4.58
C VAL A 511 -21.32 10.57 -4.73
N SER A 512 -21.06 9.34 -5.15
CA SER A 512 -19.69 8.84 -5.35
C SER A 512 -18.96 9.63 -6.43
N ARG A 513 -19.59 9.86 -7.58
CA ARG A 513 -19.03 10.66 -8.69
C ARG A 513 -18.67 12.08 -8.25
N ARG A 514 -19.62 12.78 -7.60
CA ARG A 514 -19.38 14.15 -7.08
C ARG A 514 -18.21 14.18 -6.08
N LYS A 515 -18.12 13.18 -5.19
CA LYS A 515 -17.05 13.11 -4.21
C LYS A 515 -15.69 12.85 -4.86
N ILE A 516 -15.60 11.97 -5.86
CA ILE A 516 -14.36 11.73 -6.62
C ILE A 516 -13.94 13.00 -7.37
N GLN A 517 -14.86 13.68 -8.06
CA GLN A 517 -14.57 14.94 -8.75
C GLN A 517 -14.10 16.01 -7.76
N LYS A 518 -14.79 16.16 -6.62
CA LYS A 518 -14.40 17.09 -5.57
C LYS A 518 -13.04 16.76 -4.96
N MET A 519 -12.73 15.48 -4.75
CA MET A 519 -11.43 15.05 -4.29
C MET A 519 -10.32 15.46 -5.28
N ASN A 520 -10.51 15.19 -6.57
CA ASN A 520 -9.54 15.56 -7.60
C ASN A 520 -9.33 17.08 -7.68
N SER A 521 -10.40 17.87 -7.60
CA SER A 521 -10.30 19.34 -7.58
C SER A 521 -9.60 19.87 -6.32
N ILE A 522 -9.81 19.24 -5.17
CA ILE A 522 -9.09 19.60 -3.94
C ILE A 522 -7.62 19.24 -4.07
N LEU A 523 -7.28 18.06 -4.60
CA LEU A 523 -5.90 17.64 -4.77
C LEU A 523 -5.11 18.56 -5.71
N SER A 524 -5.72 19.06 -6.77
CA SER A 524 -5.08 20.00 -7.68
C SER A 524 -4.76 21.37 -7.05
N SER A 525 -5.51 21.80 -6.03
CA SER A 525 -5.33 23.06 -5.29
C SER A 525 -4.79 22.89 -3.87
N ILE A 526 -4.36 21.69 -3.51
CA ILE A 526 -4.10 21.30 -2.11
C ILE A 526 -2.92 22.05 -1.50
N SER A 527 -1.89 22.35 -2.30
CA SER A 527 -0.68 23.04 -1.84
C SER A 527 -0.94 24.49 -1.38
N THR A 528 -2.01 25.13 -1.90
CA THR A 528 -2.37 26.50 -1.56
C THR A 528 -3.37 26.60 -0.41
N ASN A 529 -4.16 25.55 -0.16
CA ASN A 529 -5.31 25.59 0.73
C ASN A 529 -5.07 24.95 2.10
N LEU A 530 -3.96 24.22 2.29
CA LEU A 530 -3.63 23.59 3.58
C LEU A 530 -2.62 24.40 4.39
N LYS A 531 -2.86 24.48 5.68
CA LYS A 531 -1.92 25.06 6.65
C LYS A 531 -1.05 23.92 7.22
N LEU A 532 0.20 23.87 6.80
CA LEU A 532 1.18 22.90 7.26
C LEU A 532 2.18 23.61 8.18
N ASN A 533 2.32 23.11 9.40
CA ASN A 533 3.19 23.71 10.41
C ASN A 533 4.54 22.96 10.45
N PRO A 534 5.68 23.66 10.45
CA PRO A 534 6.98 23.01 10.59
C PRO A 534 7.15 22.39 11.99
N VAL A 535 7.80 21.24 12.01
CA VAL A 535 8.17 20.54 13.27
C VAL A 535 9.63 20.82 13.57
N HIS A 536 9.90 21.27 14.79
CA HIS A 536 11.28 21.51 15.23
C HIS A 536 12.00 20.17 15.47
N ARG A 537 13.20 20.04 14.93
CA ARG A 537 14.08 18.86 15.10
C ARG A 537 15.53 19.29 15.11
N ASP A 538 16.36 18.49 15.75
CA ASP A 538 17.79 18.61 15.56
C ASP A 538 18.19 18.29 14.12
N PRO A 539 19.19 18.98 13.55
CA PRO A 539 19.57 18.80 12.16
C PRO A 539 20.06 17.37 11.88
N LEU A 540 19.31 16.64 11.06
CA LEU A 540 19.69 15.31 10.57
C LEU A 540 20.75 15.44 9.46
N LYS A 541 21.80 14.62 9.50
CA LYS A 541 22.76 14.48 8.40
C LYS A 541 22.04 13.98 7.14
N LYS A 542 22.02 14.80 6.08
CA LYS A 542 21.36 14.48 4.82
C LYS A 542 22.29 13.65 3.95
N ASN A 543 21.94 12.40 3.68
CA ASN A 543 22.52 11.67 2.55
C ASN A 543 21.42 10.84 1.88
N PRO A 544 20.90 11.27 0.73
CA PRO A 544 20.03 10.45 -0.10
C PRO A 544 20.87 9.28 -0.65
N MET A 545 20.43 8.06 -0.39
CA MET A 545 21.21 6.86 -0.65
C MET A 545 20.62 5.94 -1.73
N THR A 546 19.34 6.09 -2.04
CA THR A 546 18.71 5.31 -3.09
C THR A 546 18.93 5.99 -4.42
N ARG A 547 19.64 5.31 -5.33
CA ARG A 547 19.95 5.82 -6.66
C ARG A 547 19.56 4.81 -7.71
N CYS A 548 19.28 5.28 -8.92
CA CYS A 548 19.24 4.44 -10.11
C CYS A 548 20.66 4.06 -10.52
N GLU A 549 20.83 2.90 -11.12
CA GLU A 549 22.14 2.44 -11.62
C GLU A 549 22.69 3.40 -12.68
N THR A 550 21.82 3.95 -13.53
CA THR A 550 22.16 4.96 -14.54
C THR A 550 22.57 6.30 -13.93
N ASP A 551 21.86 6.79 -12.92
CA ASP A 551 22.16 8.08 -12.25
C ASP A 551 23.54 8.08 -11.56
N TYR A 552 23.98 6.90 -11.07
CA TYR A 552 25.30 6.76 -10.47
C TYR A 552 26.41 6.93 -11.52
N LEU A 553 26.24 6.36 -12.70
CA LEU A 553 27.16 6.46 -13.81
C LEU A 553 27.20 7.89 -14.37
N ASP A 554 26.03 8.48 -14.62
CA ASP A 554 25.93 9.83 -15.16
C ASP A 554 26.52 10.87 -14.22
N SER A 555 26.27 10.78 -12.90
CA SER A 555 26.85 11.71 -11.92
C SER A 555 28.38 11.56 -11.81
N PHE A 556 28.92 10.39 -12.13
CA PHE A 556 30.34 10.15 -12.13
C PHE A 556 31.02 10.74 -13.38
N PHE A 557 30.42 10.58 -14.55
CA PHE A 557 30.93 11.09 -15.80
C PHE A 557 30.81 12.63 -15.91
N ASP A 558 29.75 13.22 -15.38
CA ASP A 558 29.62 14.68 -15.28
C ASP A 558 30.71 15.30 -14.42
N LYS A 559 31.20 14.58 -13.38
CA LYS A 559 32.33 15.03 -12.55
C LYS A 559 33.70 14.91 -13.27
N ILE A 560 33.82 13.97 -14.22
CA ILE A 560 35.04 13.80 -14.99
C ILE A 560 35.16 14.87 -16.08
N HIS A 561 34.06 15.28 -16.70
CA HIS A 561 34.04 16.30 -17.73
C HIS A 561 34.17 17.75 -17.20
N ARG A 562 33.83 17.99 -15.92
CA ARG A 562 34.14 19.24 -15.23
C ARG A 562 35.56 19.12 -14.67
N GLY A 563 36.55 19.55 -15.46
CA GLY A 563 37.93 19.74 -14.98
C GLY A 563 37.99 20.64 -13.74
N PRO A 564 39.12 20.70 -13.03
CA PRO A 564 39.24 21.51 -11.82
C PRO A 564 38.89 22.98 -12.15
N GLU A 565 37.90 23.54 -11.45
CA GLU A 565 37.57 24.96 -11.53
C GLU A 565 38.80 25.79 -11.16
N ILE A 566 39.44 26.35 -12.18
CA ILE A 566 40.40 27.45 -12.00
C ILE A 566 39.53 28.68 -11.66
N LYS A 567 39.64 29.12 -10.42
CA LYS A 567 39.07 30.41 -10.00
C LYS A 567 39.80 31.50 -10.78
N SER A 568 39.22 32.02 -11.84
CA SER A 568 39.57 33.30 -12.45
C SER A 568 38.47 34.28 -12.15
N GLN A 569 38.86 35.35 -11.49
CA GLN A 569 38.04 36.54 -11.27
C GLN A 569 37.79 37.29 -12.57
N SER A 570 36.63 37.88 -12.62
CA SER A 570 36.23 39.11 -13.31
C SER A 570 35.83 39.08 -14.78
N SER A 571 34.71 39.69 -14.91
CA SER A 571 34.19 40.65 -15.88
C SER A 571 33.32 40.14 -17.05
N ASN A 572 32.10 40.59 -16.96
CA ASN A 572 31.15 41.04 -17.99
C ASN A 572 31.47 40.76 -19.47
N ASN A 573 30.62 40.03 -20.16
CA ASN A 573 29.78 40.62 -21.20
C ASN A 573 28.84 39.58 -21.86
N LYS A 574 27.63 40.07 -22.15
CA LYS A 574 26.54 39.44 -22.91
C LYS A 574 27.00 39.11 -24.35
N LYS A 575 26.56 37.96 -24.85
CA LYS A 575 25.74 37.90 -26.09
C LYS A 575 25.30 36.47 -26.44
N VAL A 576 24.06 36.42 -26.83
CA VAL A 576 23.23 35.33 -27.40
C VAL A 576 23.88 34.79 -28.68
N LEU A 577 23.84 33.45 -28.84
CA LEU A 577 23.58 32.84 -30.14
C LEU A 577 22.98 31.42 -29.99
N HIS A 578 21.79 31.25 -30.53
CA HIS A 578 21.17 29.96 -30.80
C HIS A 578 21.98 29.23 -31.88
N ASN A 579 22.24 27.94 -31.67
CA ASN A 579 22.29 26.99 -32.77
C ASN A 579 21.81 25.62 -32.33
N ARG A 580 20.76 25.17 -32.97
CA ARG A 580 20.29 23.79 -32.97
C ARG A 580 21.31 22.91 -33.69
N ILE A 581 21.81 21.86 -33.05
CA ILE A 581 22.47 20.75 -33.74
C ILE A 581 21.91 19.45 -33.23
N SER A 582 21.53 18.63 -34.19
CA SER A 582 20.97 17.28 -34.09
C SER A 582 21.88 16.30 -33.34
N HIS A 583 21.38 15.72 -32.24
CA HIS A 583 22.04 14.63 -31.53
C HIS A 583 21.24 13.32 -31.67
N SER A 584 21.75 12.35 -32.41
CA SER A 584 21.21 10.98 -32.39
C SER A 584 22.22 9.86 -32.65
N LYS A 585 23.50 10.13 -32.89
CA LYS A 585 24.53 9.09 -33.09
C LYS A 585 25.64 9.07 -32.05
N ASP A 586 25.91 10.17 -31.36
CA ASP A 586 27.01 10.24 -30.38
C ASP A 586 26.68 9.67 -29.03
N ASP A 587 25.41 9.68 -28.62
CA ASP A 587 25.01 9.16 -27.31
C ASP A 587 25.22 7.62 -27.13
N HIS A 588 25.09 6.83 -28.20
CA HIS A 588 25.36 5.41 -28.17
C HIS A 588 26.84 5.06 -28.04
N ALA A 589 27.70 5.80 -28.70
CA ALA A 589 29.16 5.61 -28.62
C ALA A 589 29.69 5.96 -27.22
N ILE A 590 29.18 7.07 -26.64
CA ILE A 590 29.57 7.52 -25.31
C ILE A 590 29.14 6.50 -24.24
N VAL A 591 27.92 5.98 -24.31
CA VAL A 591 27.43 4.95 -23.38
C VAL A 591 28.23 3.65 -23.48
N HIS A 592 28.59 3.24 -24.69
CA HIS A 592 29.39 2.04 -24.91
C HIS A 592 30.82 2.21 -24.36
N PHE A 593 31.45 3.34 -24.61
CA PHE A 593 32.78 3.66 -24.09
C PHE A 593 32.78 3.72 -22.55
N LYS A 594 31.76 4.33 -21.94
CA LYS A 594 31.57 4.38 -20.49
C LYS A 594 31.52 2.98 -19.86
N ARG A 595 30.78 2.04 -20.46
CA ARG A 595 30.71 0.63 -20.02
C ARG A 595 32.06 -0.08 -20.10
N GLN A 596 32.81 0.17 -21.17
CA GLN A 596 34.14 -0.44 -21.35
C GLN A 596 35.14 0.08 -20.30
N VAL A 597 35.11 1.40 -19.98
CA VAL A 597 35.96 1.98 -18.93
C VAL A 597 35.67 1.37 -17.57
N GLU A 598 34.41 1.15 -17.23
CA GLU A 598 34.03 0.57 -15.93
C GLU A 598 34.44 -0.90 -15.83
N GLN A 599 34.25 -1.70 -16.87
CA GLN A 599 34.70 -3.10 -16.90
C GLN A 599 36.23 -3.20 -16.79
N THR A 600 36.93 -2.29 -17.47
CA THR A 600 38.38 -2.22 -17.43
C THR A 600 38.87 -1.80 -16.04
N ALA A 601 38.24 -0.83 -15.41
CA ALA A 601 38.55 -0.43 -14.04
C ALA A 601 38.40 -1.57 -13.02
N ARG A 602 37.36 -2.38 -13.14
CA ARG A 602 37.18 -3.57 -12.29
C ARG A 602 38.30 -4.57 -12.45
N LYS A 603 38.76 -4.83 -13.70
CA LYS A 603 39.88 -5.74 -14.00
C LYS A 603 41.21 -5.20 -13.47
N ILE A 604 41.49 -3.91 -13.68
CA ILE A 604 42.70 -3.22 -13.17
C ILE A 604 42.75 -3.31 -11.65
N TYR A 605 41.66 -3.01 -11.00
CA TYR A 605 41.62 -3.04 -9.55
C TYR A 605 41.85 -4.44 -8.99
N SER A 606 41.25 -5.46 -9.59
CA SER A 606 41.52 -6.86 -9.24
C SER A 606 43.00 -7.23 -9.39
N LEU A 607 43.68 -6.79 -10.46
CA LEU A 607 45.11 -7.03 -10.68
C LEU A 607 45.98 -6.30 -9.66
N VAL A 608 45.70 -5.03 -9.38
CA VAL A 608 46.47 -4.20 -8.44
C VAL A 608 46.31 -4.70 -7.00
N SER A 609 45.10 -5.14 -6.63
CA SER A 609 44.83 -5.67 -5.27
C SER A 609 45.59 -6.97 -4.99
N ILE A 610 45.82 -7.84 -5.99
CA ILE A 610 46.59 -9.06 -5.86
C ILE A 610 48.07 -8.76 -5.60
N LYS A 611 48.66 -7.69 -6.21
CA LYS A 611 50.06 -7.31 -6.08
C LYS A 611 50.36 -6.46 -4.83
N GLY A 612 49.33 -5.92 -4.18
CA GLY A 612 49.45 -5.09 -2.94
C GLY A 612 50.39 -3.88 -3.12
N ASN A 613 51.23 -3.63 -2.12
CA ASN A 613 52.13 -2.45 -2.10
C ASN A 613 53.31 -2.52 -3.09
N LYS A 614 53.50 -3.64 -3.80
CA LYS A 614 54.55 -3.72 -4.80
C LYS A 614 54.23 -2.98 -6.11
N GLY A 615 52.97 -2.60 -6.30
CA GLY A 615 52.49 -1.87 -7.45
C GLY A 615 52.60 -2.63 -8.77
N LEU A 616 51.95 -2.12 -9.79
CA LEU A 616 52.02 -2.58 -11.18
C LEU A 616 52.30 -1.37 -12.06
N LYS A 617 53.20 -1.51 -13.04
CA LYS A 617 53.40 -0.46 -14.04
C LYS A 617 52.19 -0.39 -14.97
N SER A 618 51.84 0.82 -15.42
CA SER A 618 50.68 1.05 -16.33
C SER A 618 50.81 0.18 -17.60
N GLU A 619 51.98 0.13 -18.20
CA GLU A 619 52.30 -0.71 -19.39
C GLU A 619 52.10 -2.21 -19.14
N THR A 620 52.32 -2.67 -17.92
CA THR A 620 52.10 -4.08 -17.55
C THR A 620 50.61 -4.39 -17.46
N ILE A 621 49.79 -3.41 -17.00
CA ILE A 621 48.33 -3.50 -16.93
C ILE A 621 47.71 -3.56 -18.33
N GLU A 622 48.20 -2.75 -19.25
CA GLU A 622 47.79 -2.73 -20.66
C GLU A 622 48.08 -4.09 -21.34
N ASN A 623 49.30 -4.59 -21.19
CA ASN A 623 49.70 -5.88 -21.77
C ASN A 623 48.93 -7.08 -21.20
N VAL A 624 48.63 -7.08 -19.91
CA VAL A 624 47.89 -8.17 -19.25
C VAL A 624 46.39 -8.14 -19.59
N LEU A 625 45.83 -6.97 -19.79
CA LEU A 625 44.39 -6.84 -20.09
C LEU A 625 44.08 -6.87 -21.59
N GLY A 626 45.06 -6.62 -22.45
CA GLY A 626 44.89 -6.56 -23.91
C GLY A 626 43.87 -5.45 -24.32
N VAL A 627 43.86 -4.33 -23.61
CA VAL A 627 42.91 -3.26 -23.79
C VAL A 627 43.63 -1.97 -24.16
N ASP A 628 43.03 -1.15 -24.99
CA ASP A 628 43.58 0.12 -25.51
C ASP A 628 44.00 1.07 -24.39
N ASP A 629 45.13 1.78 -24.57
CA ASP A 629 45.71 2.70 -23.59
C ASP A 629 44.72 3.78 -23.14
N SER A 630 43.91 4.27 -24.06
CA SER A 630 42.85 5.25 -23.73
C SER A 630 41.85 4.75 -22.71
N LEU A 631 41.49 3.45 -22.78
CA LEU A 631 40.58 2.79 -21.83
C LEU A 631 41.24 2.53 -20.49
N VAL A 632 42.51 2.11 -20.52
CA VAL A 632 43.30 1.87 -19.29
C VAL A 632 43.55 3.17 -18.56
N SER A 633 43.94 4.23 -19.27
CA SER A 633 44.17 5.57 -18.71
C SER A 633 42.88 6.16 -18.10
N ALA A 634 41.75 6.03 -18.77
CA ALA A 634 40.45 6.46 -18.24
C ALA A 634 40.05 5.65 -17.00
N ALA A 635 40.26 4.35 -16.99
CA ALA A 635 39.94 3.46 -15.87
C ALA A 635 40.88 3.70 -14.66
N LEU A 636 42.16 3.97 -14.87
CA LEU A 636 43.09 4.35 -13.80
C LEU A 636 42.72 5.67 -13.16
N LYS A 637 42.42 6.73 -13.96
CA LYS A 637 41.92 8.01 -13.44
C LYS A 637 40.64 7.83 -12.65
N MET A 638 39.77 6.94 -13.09
CA MET A 638 38.54 6.58 -12.37
C MET A 638 38.85 5.98 -10.99
N LEU A 639 39.73 4.98 -10.92
CA LEU A 639 40.10 4.30 -9.68
C LEU A 639 40.86 5.20 -8.71
N GLU A 640 41.73 6.07 -9.20
CA GLU A 640 42.47 7.05 -8.40
C GLU A 640 41.52 8.09 -7.81
N LYS A 641 40.62 8.65 -8.60
CA LYS A 641 39.59 9.61 -8.15
C LYS A 641 38.62 8.99 -7.12
N MET A 642 38.41 7.69 -7.18
CA MET A 642 37.67 6.92 -6.18
C MET A 642 38.50 6.60 -4.92
N GLY A 643 39.78 7.00 -4.88
CA GLY A 643 40.70 6.71 -3.76
C GLY A 643 41.08 5.25 -3.64
N LYS A 644 40.87 4.45 -4.69
CA LYS A 644 41.10 2.98 -4.70
C LYS A 644 42.52 2.58 -5.01
N ILE A 645 43.19 3.40 -5.79
CA ILE A 645 44.60 3.26 -6.16
C ILE A 645 45.27 4.63 -5.99
N LYS A 646 46.58 4.60 -5.90
CA LYS A 646 47.41 5.80 -5.91
C LYS A 646 48.47 5.64 -7.02
N MET A 647 48.64 6.65 -7.83
CA MET A 647 49.68 6.72 -8.86
C MET A 647 50.94 7.30 -8.26
N ILE A 648 52.06 6.59 -8.35
CA ILE A 648 53.40 7.11 -8.01
C ILE A 648 54.29 6.91 -9.23
N GLY A 649 54.48 7.99 -10.01
CA GLY A 649 55.09 7.91 -11.34
C GLY A 649 54.30 6.97 -12.24
N ASN A 650 54.94 6.03 -12.92
CA ASN A 650 54.26 5.04 -13.77
C ASN A 650 53.75 3.81 -13.00
N ASN A 651 53.89 3.78 -11.69
CA ASN A 651 53.39 2.66 -10.86
C ASN A 651 52.04 2.94 -10.25
N VAL A 652 51.14 1.98 -10.45
CA VAL A 652 49.81 1.92 -9.83
C VAL A 652 49.92 1.08 -8.56
N ILE A 653 49.76 1.73 -7.40
CA ILE A 653 49.78 1.04 -6.12
C ILE A 653 48.41 1.04 -5.48
N PHE A 654 48.14 0.01 -4.71
CA PHE A 654 46.97 -0.05 -3.89
C PHE A 654 47.00 1.07 -2.85
N SER A 655 45.94 1.87 -2.76
CA SER A 655 45.88 2.96 -1.77
C SER A 655 45.75 2.35 -0.37
N GLU A 656 46.68 2.67 0.52
CA GLU A 656 46.59 2.31 1.94
C GLU A 656 45.51 3.13 2.69
N THR A 657 45.04 4.22 2.11
CA THR A 657 43.85 4.91 2.62
C THR A 657 42.67 4.01 2.41
N ARG A 658 42.04 3.59 3.49
CA ARG A 658 40.82 2.73 3.61
C ARG A 658 39.66 3.28 2.77
N ALA A 659 39.75 3.22 1.45
CA ALA A 659 38.72 3.70 0.53
C ALA A 659 37.64 2.62 0.28
N LYS A 660 36.40 3.03 0.04
CA LYS A 660 35.28 2.13 -0.31
C LYS A 660 35.53 1.43 -1.64
N ILE A 661 35.57 0.11 -1.62
CA ILE A 661 35.85 -0.74 -2.78
C ILE A 661 34.64 -1.63 -3.02
N ARG A 662 34.01 -1.58 -4.18
CA ARG A 662 32.79 -2.35 -4.52
C ARG A 662 33.06 -3.48 -5.50
N GLY A 663 32.40 -4.64 -5.27
CA GLY A 663 32.33 -5.74 -6.23
C GLY A 663 33.65 -6.49 -6.42
N GLN A 664 34.54 -6.53 -5.42
CA GLN A 664 35.76 -7.27 -5.45
C GLN A 664 35.64 -8.70 -4.94
N LEU A 665 36.51 -9.56 -5.45
CA LEU A 665 36.70 -10.89 -4.91
C LEU A 665 37.60 -10.83 -3.69
N PHE A 666 37.14 -11.31 -2.56
CA PHE A 666 37.87 -11.47 -1.32
C PHE A 666 37.84 -12.92 -0.86
N TYR A 667 38.92 -13.33 -0.23
CA TYR A 667 38.97 -14.53 0.61
C TYR A 667 38.73 -14.07 2.02
N ILE A 668 37.73 -14.60 2.69
CA ILE A 668 37.45 -14.29 4.08
C ILE A 668 37.51 -15.55 4.94
N GLU A 669 38.13 -15.39 6.11
CA GLU A 669 38.18 -16.40 7.17
C GLU A 669 37.45 -15.81 8.39
N ILE A 670 36.55 -16.56 8.99
CA ILE A 670 35.83 -16.14 10.18
C ILE A 670 36.65 -16.39 11.44
N GLU A 671 37.25 -15.36 12.02
CA GLU A 671 38.04 -15.49 13.25
C GLU A 671 37.16 -15.62 14.49
N LYS A 672 36.11 -14.82 14.59
CA LYS A 672 35.24 -14.77 15.76
C LYS A 672 33.83 -14.29 15.39
N VAL A 673 32.84 -14.86 16.03
CA VAL A 673 31.45 -14.40 15.90
C VAL A 673 30.99 -13.88 17.26
N VAL A 674 30.56 -12.62 17.28
CA VAL A 674 29.99 -11.95 18.45
C VAL A 674 28.58 -11.51 18.06
N THR A 675 27.68 -11.32 19.00
CA THR A 675 26.27 -11.03 18.76
C THR A 675 26.07 -9.94 17.70
N GLY A 676 25.72 -10.34 16.48
CA GLY A 676 25.43 -9.44 15.34
C GLY A 676 26.62 -9.07 14.44
N ILE A 677 27.87 -9.42 14.80
CA ILE A 677 29.08 -9.08 14.04
C ILE A 677 29.98 -10.31 13.97
N ALA A 678 30.53 -10.61 12.80
CA ALA A 678 31.63 -11.52 12.67
C ALA A 678 32.93 -10.74 12.41
N ILE A 679 33.97 -11.06 13.15
CA ILE A 679 35.34 -10.57 12.88
C ILE A 679 35.94 -11.51 11.86
N VAL A 680 36.36 -10.97 10.74
CA VAL A 680 36.86 -11.74 9.60
C VAL A 680 38.25 -11.26 9.22
N LEU A 681 39.08 -12.21 8.83
CA LEU A 681 40.36 -11.95 8.19
C LEU A 681 40.17 -11.93 6.67
N VAL A 682 40.40 -10.80 6.05
CA VAL A 682 40.17 -10.60 4.62
C VAL A 682 41.51 -10.77 3.89
N ASN A 683 41.58 -11.70 2.93
CA ASN A 683 42.75 -12.06 2.14
C ASN A 683 43.99 -12.38 3.01
N GLY A 684 43.80 -12.96 4.21
CA GLY A 684 44.84 -13.29 5.15
C GLY A 684 45.61 -12.08 5.69
N LYS A 685 45.11 -10.84 5.53
CA LYS A 685 45.89 -9.64 5.82
C LYS A 685 45.14 -8.58 6.67
N TRP A 686 43.88 -8.39 6.44
CA TRP A 686 43.13 -7.32 7.11
C TRP A 686 42.03 -7.88 7.98
N ARG A 687 41.99 -7.47 9.24
CA ARG A 687 40.83 -7.71 10.11
C ARG A 687 39.75 -6.72 9.80
N ALA A 688 38.55 -7.21 9.47
CA ALA A 688 37.36 -6.41 9.19
C ALA A 688 36.18 -6.94 9.98
N ASN A 689 35.24 -6.05 10.25
CA ASN A 689 33.96 -6.44 10.81
C ASN A 689 32.97 -6.76 9.67
N LEU A 690 32.41 -7.94 9.72
CA LEU A 690 31.30 -8.32 8.86
C LEU A 690 29.99 -8.18 9.66
N HIS A 691 29.31 -7.10 9.45
CA HIS A 691 28.01 -6.89 10.08
C HIS A 691 26.94 -7.75 9.45
N ARG A 692 25.99 -8.17 10.24
CA ARG A 692 24.92 -9.08 9.83
C ARG A 692 24.06 -8.55 8.67
N TYR A 693 23.93 -7.22 8.51
CA TYR A 693 23.24 -6.55 7.41
C TYR A 693 24.11 -6.35 6.16
N ASP A 694 25.42 -6.60 6.28
CA ASP A 694 26.39 -6.50 5.21
C ASP A 694 26.71 -7.88 4.56
N TYR A 695 25.95 -8.92 4.94
CA TYR A 695 26.15 -10.28 4.44
C TYR A 695 24.92 -10.82 3.72
N ASP A 696 25.08 -11.16 2.44
CA ASP A 696 24.06 -11.80 1.60
C ASP A 696 24.55 -13.19 1.15
N GLY A 697 24.47 -14.17 2.06
CA GLY A 697 24.92 -15.53 1.83
C GLY A 697 24.33 -16.57 2.81
N PRO A 698 24.70 -17.86 2.66
CA PRO A 698 24.26 -18.92 3.56
C PRO A 698 24.75 -18.68 5.00
N ARG A 699 23.85 -18.79 5.97
CA ARG A 699 24.15 -18.50 7.39
C ARG A 699 25.09 -19.50 8.06
N ASP A 700 25.12 -20.71 7.57
CA ASP A 700 25.99 -21.79 8.06
C ASP A 700 27.47 -21.54 7.79
N LEU A 701 27.81 -20.64 6.87
CA LEU A 701 29.16 -20.19 6.62
C LEU A 701 29.71 -19.22 7.65
N ILE A 702 28.82 -18.52 8.41
CA ILE A 702 29.26 -17.59 9.46
C ILE A 702 29.52 -18.34 10.77
N ARG A 703 30.54 -19.20 10.75
CA ARG A 703 31.05 -19.94 11.91
C ARG A 703 32.55 -19.78 12.01
N LYS A 704 33.09 -19.72 13.22
CA LYS A 704 34.52 -19.59 13.47
C LYS A 704 35.31 -20.68 12.71
N GLY A 705 36.38 -20.26 12.05
CA GLY A 705 37.29 -21.15 11.29
C GLY A 705 36.78 -21.54 9.89
N ARG A 706 35.69 -20.93 9.41
CA ARG A 706 35.22 -21.11 8.02
C ARG A 706 35.89 -20.10 7.10
N GLU A 707 36.35 -20.61 5.96
CA GLU A 707 36.95 -19.84 4.87
C GLU A 707 36.10 -19.95 3.63
N PHE A 708 35.86 -18.85 2.94
CA PHE A 708 35.10 -18.81 1.69
C PHE A 708 35.43 -17.59 0.85
N LYS A 709 35.14 -17.68 -0.43
CA LYS A 709 35.32 -16.57 -1.38
C LYS A 709 34.06 -15.73 -1.44
N VAL A 710 34.21 -14.41 -1.50
CA VAL A 710 33.09 -13.49 -1.61
C VAL A 710 33.37 -12.39 -2.61
N ILE A 711 32.33 -11.92 -3.25
CA ILE A 711 32.34 -10.63 -3.94
C ILE A 711 31.74 -9.62 -2.97
N GLY A 712 32.44 -8.52 -2.72
CA GLY A 712 32.01 -7.57 -1.72
C GLY A 712 32.72 -6.23 -1.78
N GLU A 713 32.59 -5.46 -0.69
CA GLU A 713 33.16 -4.12 -0.54
C GLU A 713 33.81 -3.97 0.85
N LEU A 714 35.03 -3.46 0.90
CA LEU A 714 35.65 -2.99 2.14
C LEU A 714 35.37 -1.49 2.35
N TYR A 715 35.00 -1.08 3.55
CA TYR A 715 34.73 0.31 3.88
C TYR A 715 35.10 0.62 5.34
N ASP A 716 35.48 1.89 5.59
CA ASP A 716 35.80 2.37 6.93
C ASP A 716 34.61 3.08 7.55
N GLU A 717 34.38 2.80 8.83
CA GLU A 717 33.40 3.50 9.65
C GLU A 717 33.85 3.52 11.11
N ASN A 718 33.91 4.71 11.71
CA ASN A 718 34.34 4.92 13.11
C ASN A 718 35.68 4.23 13.45
N ASP A 719 36.69 4.43 12.63
CA ASP A 719 38.03 3.84 12.73
C ASP A 719 38.07 2.30 12.65
N ASN A 720 37.00 1.67 12.24
CA ASN A 720 36.94 0.23 12.04
C ASN A 720 36.79 -0.12 10.56
N LEU A 721 37.60 -1.07 10.09
CA LEU A 721 37.45 -1.63 8.76
C LEU A 721 36.27 -2.61 8.76
N ASN A 722 35.36 -2.43 7.82
CA ASN A 722 34.19 -3.28 7.66
C ASN A 722 34.19 -3.90 6.26
N ILE A 723 33.63 -5.09 6.14
CA ILE A 723 33.40 -5.74 4.85
C ILE A 723 31.92 -5.97 4.63
N ARG A 724 31.47 -5.60 3.44
CA ARG A 724 30.13 -5.93 2.94
C ARG A 724 30.25 -7.01 1.91
N VAL A 725 29.59 -8.14 2.13
CA VAL A 725 29.55 -9.27 1.22
C VAL A 725 28.29 -9.17 0.36
N GLU A 726 28.50 -9.03 -0.95
CA GLU A 726 27.40 -8.93 -1.92
C GLU A 726 27.02 -10.30 -2.49
N GLN A 727 27.99 -11.22 -2.59
CA GLN A 727 27.77 -12.57 -3.08
C GLN A 727 28.83 -13.52 -2.48
N VAL A 728 28.39 -14.70 -2.05
CA VAL A 728 29.27 -15.82 -1.68
C VAL A 728 29.46 -16.71 -2.92
N LEU A 729 30.70 -17.10 -3.20
CA LEU A 729 31.08 -17.93 -4.35
C LEU A 729 31.30 -19.38 -3.97
#